data_21b02abc005fce3024c8c34417712557
#
_entry.id   21b02abc005fce3024c8c34417712557
#
_cell.length_a   1.000
_cell.length_b   1.000
_cell.length_c   1.000
_cell.angle_alpha   90.00
_cell.angle_beta   90.00
_cell.angle_gamma   90.00
#
_symmetry.space_group_name_H-M   'P 1'
#
loop_
_entity.id
_entity.type
_entity.pdbx_description
1 polymer ?
#
loop_
_entity_poly.entity_id
_entity_poly.type
_entity_poly.pdbx_seq_one_letter_code
_entity_poly.pdbx_strand_id
1 'polypeptide(L)'
;MDPIRTLMLLFATGGLRRAIARVVLALPFLGALAPGQAQVPAPQAKVARDLAAALADTGKAKASWMRDLHGVRHVQAIVVSNSSDPAMTELRAAVLASGGAVHAVHGAVRALTVQVRAGEVTALAQRRDVVSVSPNRVTRRTASTLEAITGTLTSNVRTGNIKSNASALDGTGVAIAVLDSGVMRAHQAFADGSGSRVRRNVDLRNASAAAWATGTGSATSLVPGSAELAAFEAAIANDSNVTQDRYGHGTHVASIAAGSARSYGSTTPDTTGVAPGASVYDVKVLDDAGAGTLSDALQGIQWVIYHAREYNIKVLNISLAANSPEAWLTDPLCVAVRSATAAGITVVVAAGNYGKNALGQESYGTIGSPGIDPSVITVGAVNFKGTLARSDDSVNLFSSRGPTRASVVDADGVRRFDNLLKPDLVAPGNKLVAAAATSAVSTSLAWNALASSYWSTLVDPLGIVPVYGETQMMLSGTSIATPAVAGTAALMLQANPGLTPPLVKAILQYTAQPLASANLLQQGAGLLNVDGAVQLARALRNDLARKIAAGELAIGTAINVSDLPAATSTVNGQTFNWSKIVFVGGTHVASGSALFTKYQAIWDPRLTWARGSVRKRQALYWSGSGIAASTFVQSFSDTAAADQSLLTPGVVSGDGLAGASSWLGKTGAFIPVPTLSGWLVSGSGLVLSEGLVLSEGLVLSEGLVLSEGLVLSEGLVLSEGLVLSEGLVLSEGLVLSEGLVLGEP
;
A
#
# COMPACT_ATOMS: atom_id res chain seq x y z
N MET A 1 -48.48 16.57 21.64
CA MET A 1 -48.33 16.03 23.01
C MET A 1 -46.87 15.62 23.14
N ASP A 2 -46.21 16.33 24.01
CA ASP A 2 -44.75 16.36 24.11
C ASP A 2 -44.21 15.09 24.77
N PRO A 3 -43.25 14.36 24.19
CA PRO A 3 -42.73 13.10 24.71
C PRO A 3 -41.91 13.26 26.04
N ILE A 4 -41.61 14.47 26.44
CA ILE A 4 -40.83 14.76 27.66
C ILE A 4 -41.67 14.61 28.93
N ARG A 5 -43.00 14.67 28.85
CA ARG A 5 -43.86 14.48 30.01
C ARG A 5 -44.12 13.01 30.41
N THR A 6 -43.86 12.07 29.55
CA THR A 6 -44.09 10.64 29.83
C THR A 6 -42.92 10.01 30.59
N LEU A 7 -41.72 10.60 30.53
CA LEU A 7 -40.54 10.07 31.20
C LEU A 7 -40.42 10.42 32.68
N MET A 8 -41.17 11.43 33.13
CA MET A 8 -41.15 11.85 34.57
C MET A 8 -42.15 11.09 35.47
N LEU A 9 -43.03 10.31 34.91
CA LEU A 9 -44.05 9.57 35.70
C LEU A 9 -43.64 8.13 36.04
N LEU A 10 -42.54 7.62 35.48
CA LEU A 10 -42.01 6.27 35.73
C LEU A 10 -40.99 6.18 36.88
N PHE A 11 -40.63 7.31 37.49
CA PHE A 11 -39.71 7.36 38.64
C PHE A 11 -40.37 7.40 39.99
N ALA A 12 -41.69 7.29 40.07
CA ALA A 12 -42.45 7.44 41.32
C ALA A 12 -42.90 6.12 41.98
N THR A 13 -42.52 4.95 41.45
CA THR A 13 -42.86 3.68 42.11
C THR A 13 -41.62 2.93 42.60
N GLY A 14 -41.57 2.70 43.88
CA GLY A 14 -40.43 2.30 44.71
C GLY A 14 -39.77 0.91 44.44
N GLY A 15 -39.69 0.47 43.19
CA GLY A 15 -39.07 -0.83 42.83
C GLY A 15 -37.56 -0.79 42.51
N LEU A 16 -37.02 0.39 42.17
CA LEU A 16 -35.65 0.49 41.67
C LEU A 16 -34.59 0.90 42.74
N ARG A 17 -35.04 1.21 43.97
CA ARG A 17 -34.12 1.59 45.05
C ARG A 17 -33.32 0.46 45.70
N ARG A 18 -33.66 -0.81 45.42
CA ARG A 18 -32.93 -1.98 46.01
C ARG A 18 -31.83 -2.53 45.11
N ALA A 19 -31.81 -2.19 43.83
CA ALA A 19 -30.76 -2.64 42.92
C ALA A 19 -29.53 -1.71 42.88
N ILE A 20 -29.74 -0.42 43.17
CA ILE A 20 -28.64 0.59 43.14
C ILE A 20 -27.82 0.56 44.43
N ALA A 21 -28.37 0.08 45.52
CA ALA A 21 -27.67 0.02 46.83
C ALA A 21 -26.61 -1.09 46.94
N ARG A 22 -26.54 -2.03 45.96
CA ARG A 22 -25.51 -3.09 45.96
C ARG A 22 -24.33 -2.84 45.01
N VAL A 23 -24.40 -1.82 44.17
CA VAL A 23 -23.31 -1.46 43.24
C VAL A 23 -22.43 -0.33 43.82
N VAL A 24 -22.89 0.39 44.81
CA VAL A 24 -22.15 1.54 45.42
C VAL A 24 -21.16 1.11 46.50
N LEU A 25 -21.10 -0.14 46.90
CA LEU A 25 -20.22 -0.62 48.00
C LEU A 25 -18.93 -1.32 47.50
N ALA A 26 -18.59 -1.23 46.20
CA ALA A 26 -17.37 -1.81 45.63
C ALA A 26 -16.42 -0.79 44.99
N LEU A 27 -16.55 0.49 45.26
CA LEU A 27 -15.58 1.51 44.84
C LEU A 27 -15.04 2.25 46.07
N PRO A 28 -13.86 1.86 46.54
CA PRO A 28 -13.12 2.74 47.47
C PRO A 28 -12.28 3.73 46.61
N PHE A 29 -12.46 5.01 46.94
CA PHE A 29 -11.53 6.10 46.68
C PHE A 29 -11.38 6.61 45.24
N LEU A 30 -12.27 7.48 44.82
CA LEU A 30 -11.86 8.64 44.05
C LEU A 30 -11.49 9.77 45.02
N GLY A 31 -10.23 9.82 45.39
CA GLY A 31 -9.64 10.95 46.10
C GLY A 31 -9.60 12.15 45.17
N ALA A 32 -9.87 13.31 45.73
CA ALA A 32 -9.84 14.62 45.09
C ALA A 32 -8.58 14.78 44.21
N LEU A 33 -8.76 15.11 42.94
CA LEU A 33 -7.71 15.56 42.06
C LEU A 33 -7.21 16.93 42.55
N ALA A 34 -6.13 16.91 43.29
CA ALA A 34 -5.26 18.06 43.43
C ALA A 34 -4.60 18.35 42.05
N PRO A 35 -4.29 19.63 41.72
CA PRO A 35 -3.64 19.94 40.45
C PRO A 35 -2.34 19.15 40.34
N GLY A 36 -2.26 18.36 39.27
CA GLY A 36 -1.24 17.34 39.09
C GLY A 36 0.18 17.88 39.17
N GLN A 37 0.89 17.47 40.18
CA GLN A 37 2.34 17.40 40.10
C GLN A 37 2.67 16.35 39.05
N ALA A 38 3.38 16.77 38.01
CA ALA A 38 3.90 15.86 37.01
C ALA A 38 4.67 14.75 37.74
N GLN A 39 4.18 13.54 37.64
CA GLN A 39 4.80 12.37 38.28
C GLN A 39 6.21 12.20 37.68
N VAL A 40 7.25 12.39 38.46
CA VAL A 40 8.63 12.18 38.03
C VAL A 40 8.76 10.69 37.66
N PRO A 41 9.07 10.35 36.40
CA PRO A 41 9.21 8.96 36.01
C PRO A 41 10.28 8.25 36.88
N ALA A 42 10.06 6.97 37.20
CA ALA A 42 11.05 6.19 37.90
C ALA A 42 12.41 6.23 37.17
N PRO A 43 13.55 6.21 37.86
CA PRO A 43 14.87 6.38 37.26
C PRO A 43 15.15 5.44 36.08
N GLN A 44 14.65 4.23 36.12
CA GLN A 44 14.75 3.27 35.00
C GLN A 44 13.91 3.66 33.80
N ALA A 45 12.82 4.40 33.97
CA ALA A 45 11.99 4.89 32.86
C ALA A 45 12.63 6.05 32.10
N LYS A 46 13.63 6.72 32.66
CA LYS A 46 14.36 7.81 32.01
C LYS A 46 15.52 7.33 31.15
N VAL A 47 15.95 6.07 31.29
CA VAL A 47 17.03 5.49 30.49
C VAL A 47 16.43 4.74 29.31
N ALA A 48 16.91 5.02 28.10
CA ALA A 48 16.45 4.33 26.89
C ALA A 48 16.65 2.81 27.01
N ARG A 49 15.72 2.00 26.51
CA ARG A 49 15.67 0.55 26.71
C ARG A 49 16.92 -0.16 26.20
N ASP A 50 17.45 0.25 25.05
CA ASP A 50 18.69 -0.31 24.46
C ASP A 50 19.92 0.03 25.30
N LEU A 51 19.95 1.25 25.87
CA LEU A 51 21.00 1.65 26.80
C LEU A 51 20.91 0.83 28.09
N ALA A 52 19.72 0.69 28.67
CA ALA A 52 19.51 -0.10 29.88
C ALA A 52 19.88 -1.59 29.66
N ALA A 53 19.50 -2.17 28.52
CA ALA A 53 19.87 -3.54 28.16
C ALA A 53 21.38 -3.71 28.01
N ALA A 54 22.07 -2.74 27.36
CA ALA A 54 23.50 -2.79 27.18
C ALA A 54 24.31 -2.56 28.48
N LEU A 55 23.74 -1.81 29.43
CA LEU A 55 24.33 -1.64 30.76
C LEU A 55 24.22 -2.92 31.62
N ALA A 56 23.19 -3.71 31.40
CA ALA A 56 22.99 -5.00 32.08
C ALA A 56 23.86 -6.11 31.46
N ASP A 57 24.34 -5.96 30.23
CA ASP A 57 25.22 -6.93 29.58
C ASP A 57 26.66 -6.73 30.06
N THR A 58 27.19 -7.76 30.73
CA THR A 58 28.59 -7.80 31.25
C THR A 58 29.61 -8.21 30.18
N GLY A 59 29.18 -8.60 28.98
CA GLY A 59 30.04 -8.94 27.85
C GLY A 59 30.87 -7.77 27.31
N LYS A 60 31.68 -7.97 26.27
CA LYS A 60 32.43 -6.88 25.63
C LYS A 60 31.50 -5.84 25.04
N ALA A 61 31.92 -4.55 25.06
CA ALA A 61 31.17 -3.45 24.48
C ALA A 61 30.93 -3.71 22.98
N LYS A 62 29.64 -3.90 22.60
CA LYS A 62 29.21 -4.22 21.22
C LYS A 62 28.61 -3.01 20.49
N ALA A 63 28.19 -1.98 21.21
CA ALA A 63 27.55 -0.82 20.63
C ALA A 63 28.57 0.29 20.30
N SER A 64 28.40 1.00 19.19
CA SER A 64 29.31 2.06 18.73
C SER A 64 29.42 3.24 19.71
N TRP A 65 28.44 3.42 20.57
CA TRP A 65 28.38 4.45 21.63
C TRP A 65 28.90 3.92 22.99
N MET A 66 29.45 2.71 23.02
CA MET A 66 30.14 2.12 24.19
C MET A 66 31.59 1.85 23.88
N ARG A 67 32.45 2.06 24.85
CA ARG A 67 33.87 1.69 24.78
C ARG A 67 34.45 1.39 26.15
N ASP A 68 35.41 0.50 26.20
CA ASP A 68 36.18 0.23 27.40
C ASP A 68 37.46 1.07 27.38
N LEU A 69 37.64 1.93 28.37
CA LEU A 69 38.80 2.77 28.55
C LEU A 69 39.46 2.39 29.87
N HIS A 70 40.72 1.95 29.80
CA HIS A 70 41.49 1.51 30.99
C HIS A 70 40.74 0.52 31.89
N GLY A 71 40.02 -0.43 31.28
CA GLY A 71 39.23 -1.42 31.99
C GLY A 71 37.89 -0.94 32.54
N VAL A 72 37.52 0.31 32.29
CA VAL A 72 36.23 0.88 32.70
C VAL A 72 35.35 1.17 31.49
N ARG A 73 34.13 0.64 31.54
CA ARG A 73 33.14 0.85 30.49
C ARG A 73 32.62 2.29 30.51
N HIS A 74 32.71 2.95 29.37
CA HIS A 74 32.19 4.30 29.16
C HIS A 74 31.06 4.26 28.11
N VAL A 75 30.10 5.18 28.26
CA VAL A 75 28.96 5.37 27.38
C VAL A 75 28.97 6.81 26.88
N GLN A 76 28.78 7.00 25.57
CA GLN A 76 28.43 8.27 25.00
C GLN A 76 26.92 8.39 24.93
N ALA A 77 26.35 9.36 25.62
CA ALA A 77 24.91 9.52 25.74
C ALA A 77 24.45 10.95 25.45
N ILE A 78 23.18 11.09 25.04
CA ILE A 78 22.44 12.34 24.97
C ILE A 78 21.56 12.43 26.23
N VAL A 79 21.78 13.46 27.03
CA VAL A 79 21.00 13.74 28.25
C VAL A 79 20.12 14.92 28.01
N VAL A 80 18.80 14.70 28.00
CA VAL A 80 17.79 15.77 27.87
C VAL A 80 17.43 16.29 29.25
N SER A 81 17.42 17.61 29.40
CA SER A 81 17.14 18.31 30.68
C SER A 81 15.87 19.14 30.60
N ASN A 82 15.21 19.33 31.74
CA ASN A 82 14.12 20.29 31.94
C ASN A 82 14.59 21.59 32.61
N SER A 83 15.90 21.81 32.70
CA SER A 83 16.48 23.04 33.26
C SER A 83 15.96 24.28 32.53
N SER A 84 15.68 25.35 33.24
CA SER A 84 15.39 26.67 32.66
C SER A 84 16.64 27.34 32.09
N ASP A 85 17.83 26.96 32.57
CA ASP A 85 19.12 27.41 32.05
C ASP A 85 19.44 26.70 30.70
N PRO A 86 19.53 27.44 29.56
CA PRO A 86 19.91 26.88 28.28
C PRO A 86 21.31 26.27 28.25
N ALA A 87 22.22 26.74 29.09
CA ALA A 87 23.57 26.22 29.21
C ALA A 87 23.63 24.95 30.10
N MET A 88 22.57 24.65 30.83
CA MET A 88 22.48 23.49 31.74
C MET A 88 23.69 23.39 32.67
N THR A 89 24.05 24.50 33.30
CA THR A 89 25.31 24.67 34.05
C THR A 89 25.46 23.65 35.17
N GLU A 90 24.38 23.41 35.96
CA GLU A 90 24.38 22.42 37.03
C GLU A 90 24.54 20.98 36.53
N LEU A 91 23.85 20.64 35.44
CA LEU A 91 23.96 19.31 34.84
C LEU A 91 25.37 19.09 34.28
N ARG A 92 25.95 20.10 33.63
CA ARG A 92 27.35 20.03 33.15
C ARG A 92 28.32 19.82 34.29
N ALA A 93 28.18 20.59 35.36
CA ALA A 93 29.01 20.44 36.56
C ALA A 93 28.90 19.05 37.17
N ALA A 94 27.71 18.48 37.23
CA ALA A 94 27.49 17.13 37.75
C ALA A 94 28.14 16.05 36.86
N VAL A 95 28.09 16.18 35.52
CA VAL A 95 28.75 15.28 34.60
C VAL A 95 30.27 15.33 34.80
N LEU A 96 30.85 16.50 34.93
CA LEU A 96 32.28 16.67 35.16
C LEU A 96 32.71 16.13 36.54
N ALA A 97 31.91 16.37 37.58
CA ALA A 97 32.18 15.89 38.92
C ALA A 97 32.15 14.34 39.03
N SER A 98 31.33 13.67 38.19
CA SER A 98 31.34 12.20 38.10
C SER A 98 32.53 11.61 37.31
N GLY A 99 33.44 12.45 36.86
CA GLY A 99 34.57 12.07 36.02
C GLY A 99 34.20 11.80 34.57
N GLY A 100 33.03 12.33 34.14
CA GLY A 100 32.56 12.33 32.75
C GLY A 100 33.09 13.53 31.96
N ALA A 101 32.75 13.59 30.68
CA ALA A 101 33.07 14.68 29.78
C ALA A 101 31.79 15.18 29.07
N VAL A 102 31.71 16.50 28.83
CA VAL A 102 30.66 17.13 28.04
C VAL A 102 31.23 17.43 26.65
N HIS A 103 30.72 16.78 25.63
CA HIS A 103 31.19 16.91 24.25
C HIS A 103 30.46 18.01 23.48
N ALA A 104 29.16 18.20 23.75
CA ALA A 104 28.37 19.27 23.14
C ALA A 104 27.21 19.72 24.04
N VAL A 105 26.80 20.97 23.87
CA VAL A 105 25.65 21.59 24.52
C VAL A 105 24.64 21.97 23.45
N HIS A 106 23.44 21.38 23.50
CA HIS A 106 22.35 21.59 22.56
C HIS A 106 21.28 22.48 23.21
N GLY A 107 21.53 23.81 23.28
CA GLY A 107 20.66 24.75 24.00
C GLY A 107 19.22 24.78 23.51
N ALA A 108 18.98 24.64 22.20
CA ALA A 108 17.64 24.65 21.62
C ALA A 108 16.73 23.50 22.10
N VAL A 109 17.31 22.34 22.37
CA VAL A 109 16.59 21.13 22.82
C VAL A 109 16.87 20.77 24.29
N ARG A 110 17.60 21.66 24.99
CA ARG A 110 18.00 21.42 26.39
C ARG A 110 18.66 20.06 26.59
N ALA A 111 19.66 19.73 25.82
CA ALA A 111 20.35 18.44 25.89
C ALA A 111 21.87 18.59 25.90
N LEU A 112 22.55 17.64 26.50
CA LEU A 112 24.00 17.50 26.47
C LEU A 112 24.40 16.22 25.78
N THR A 113 25.43 16.27 24.91
CA THR A 113 26.16 15.07 24.52
C THR A 113 27.27 14.86 25.52
N VAL A 114 27.23 13.74 26.24
CA VAL A 114 28.16 13.44 27.33
C VAL A 114 28.84 12.08 27.13
N GLN A 115 30.02 11.94 27.72
CA GLN A 115 30.65 10.65 27.93
C GLN A 115 30.73 10.41 29.44
N VAL A 116 30.14 9.31 29.90
CA VAL A 116 30.12 8.94 31.32
C VAL A 116 30.48 7.46 31.50
N ARG A 117 30.92 7.11 32.70
CA ARG A 117 31.12 5.69 33.06
C ARG A 117 29.75 5.00 33.05
N ALA A 118 29.72 3.75 32.59
CA ALA A 118 28.46 3.00 32.50
C ALA A 118 27.71 2.93 33.86
N GLY A 119 28.41 2.80 34.98
CA GLY A 119 27.85 2.80 36.32
C GLY A 119 27.19 4.15 36.75
N GLU A 120 27.59 5.27 36.12
CA GLU A 120 27.08 6.60 36.48
C GLU A 120 25.80 6.97 35.74
N VAL A 121 25.41 6.20 34.72
CA VAL A 121 24.20 6.49 33.92
C VAL A 121 22.93 6.52 34.76
N THR A 122 22.82 5.59 35.71
CA THR A 122 21.67 5.50 36.61
C THR A 122 21.60 6.69 37.57
N ALA A 123 22.73 7.08 38.15
CA ALA A 123 22.83 8.24 39.02
C ALA A 123 22.48 9.54 38.27
N LEU A 124 22.93 9.66 37.02
CA LEU A 124 22.59 10.78 36.15
C LEU A 124 21.09 10.82 35.84
N ALA A 125 20.47 9.69 35.56
CA ALA A 125 19.04 9.60 35.29
C ALA A 125 18.18 9.90 36.55
N GLN A 126 18.70 9.68 37.76
CA GLN A 126 17.99 9.98 39.01
C GLN A 126 17.85 11.47 39.29
N ARG A 127 18.65 12.31 38.68
CA ARG A 127 18.58 13.77 38.87
C ARG A 127 17.18 14.30 38.47
N ARG A 128 16.73 15.32 39.20
CA ARG A 128 15.42 15.97 38.97
C ARG A 128 15.41 16.76 37.66
N ASP A 129 16.55 17.35 37.30
CA ASP A 129 16.75 18.15 36.11
C ASP A 129 16.99 17.32 34.83
N VAL A 130 17.01 15.98 34.92
CA VAL A 130 17.13 15.06 33.78
C VAL A 130 15.77 14.48 33.39
N VAL A 131 15.41 14.61 32.14
CA VAL A 131 14.18 14.05 31.52
C VAL A 131 14.43 12.67 30.95
N SER A 132 15.50 12.52 30.18
CA SER A 132 15.87 11.24 29.58
C SER A 132 17.36 11.13 29.33
N VAL A 133 17.85 9.89 29.31
CA VAL A 133 19.21 9.52 28.93
C VAL A 133 19.15 8.51 27.80
N SER A 134 19.63 8.88 26.63
CA SER A 134 19.64 8.05 25.43
C SER A 134 21.07 7.85 24.93
N PRO A 135 21.43 6.69 24.38
CA PRO A 135 22.76 6.54 23.81
C PRO A 135 22.92 7.43 22.57
N ASN A 136 24.15 7.90 22.33
CA ASN A 136 24.49 8.62 21.10
C ASN A 136 24.62 7.62 19.95
N ARG A 137 23.49 7.26 19.38
CA ARG A 137 23.40 6.28 18.30
C ARG A 137 24.05 6.81 17.04
N VAL A 138 24.76 5.96 16.33
CA VAL A 138 25.28 6.29 15.01
C VAL A 138 24.08 6.43 14.07
N THR A 139 23.89 7.62 13.55
CA THR A 139 23.07 7.85 12.39
C THR A 139 23.87 7.41 11.16
N ARG A 140 23.49 6.30 10.55
CA ARG A 140 24.06 5.86 9.28
C ARG A 140 23.17 6.32 8.14
N ARG A 141 23.78 6.63 7.00
CA ARG A 141 23.07 6.58 5.72
C ARG A 141 22.50 5.17 5.60
N THR A 142 21.20 5.09 5.64
CA THR A 142 20.48 3.87 5.25
C THR A 142 20.57 3.73 3.73
N ALA A 143 20.66 2.49 3.24
CA ALA A 143 20.22 2.15 1.89
C ALA A 143 18.87 2.81 1.62
N SER A 144 18.48 2.97 0.34
CA SER A 144 17.17 3.52 0.00
C SER A 144 16.12 2.96 0.96
N THR A 145 15.48 3.84 1.70
CA THR A 145 14.43 3.44 2.65
C THR A 145 13.37 2.58 1.96
N LEU A 146 13.05 2.94 0.71
CA LEU A 146 12.10 2.22 -0.12
C LEU A 146 12.53 0.76 -0.37
N GLU A 147 13.76 0.52 -0.78
CA GLU A 147 14.27 -0.84 -1.00
C GLU A 147 14.19 -1.69 0.28
N ALA A 148 14.55 -1.09 1.41
CA ALA A 148 14.56 -1.79 2.68
C ALA A 148 13.15 -2.16 3.16
N ILE A 149 12.18 -1.23 3.09
CA ILE A 149 10.81 -1.45 3.60
C ILE A 149 9.94 -2.30 2.68
N THR A 150 10.26 -2.39 1.38
CA THR A 150 9.48 -3.20 0.41
C THR A 150 9.90 -4.67 0.35
N GLY A 151 11.04 -5.02 0.93
CA GLY A 151 11.61 -6.35 0.80
C GLY A 151 12.41 -6.57 -0.49
N THR A 152 12.82 -5.49 -1.13
CA THR A 152 13.66 -5.56 -2.35
C THR A 152 15.08 -6.02 -2.03
N LEU A 153 15.58 -5.73 -0.80
CA LEU A 153 16.91 -6.12 -0.35
C LEU A 153 16.91 -7.50 0.35
N THR A 154 16.36 -8.51 -0.32
CA THR A 154 16.38 -9.90 0.14
C THR A 154 17.15 -10.77 -0.84
N SER A 155 17.54 -11.96 -0.42
CA SER A 155 18.24 -12.92 -1.28
C SER A 155 17.41 -13.37 -2.48
N ASN A 156 16.11 -13.29 -2.41
CA ASN A 156 15.21 -13.67 -3.49
C ASN A 156 15.12 -12.60 -4.58
N VAL A 157 15.40 -11.34 -4.25
CA VAL A 157 15.32 -10.20 -5.20
C VAL A 157 16.72 -9.73 -5.56
N ARG A 158 17.41 -9.07 -4.64
CA ARG A 158 18.81 -8.66 -4.76
C ARG A 158 19.45 -8.46 -3.40
N THR A 159 20.70 -8.87 -3.25
CA THR A 159 21.46 -8.67 -2.03
C THR A 159 22.30 -7.39 -2.12
N GLY A 160 22.21 -6.56 -1.11
CA GLY A 160 23.00 -5.33 -1.01
C GLY A 160 22.48 -4.16 -1.81
N ASN A 161 23.05 -2.99 -1.55
CA ASN A 161 22.75 -1.77 -2.26
C ASN A 161 23.19 -1.89 -3.72
N ILE A 162 22.36 -1.44 -4.64
CA ILE A 162 22.64 -1.45 -6.07
C ILE A 162 23.91 -0.65 -6.46
N LYS A 163 24.34 0.32 -5.65
CA LYS A 163 25.62 1.01 -5.84
C LYS A 163 26.82 0.05 -5.73
N SER A 164 26.71 -0.97 -4.92
CA SER A 164 27.81 -1.91 -4.63
C SER A 164 27.62 -3.29 -5.27
N ASN A 165 26.42 -3.66 -5.68
CA ASN A 165 26.14 -4.99 -6.20
C ASN A 165 25.06 -4.94 -7.30
N ALA A 166 25.48 -5.26 -8.53
CA ALA A 166 24.61 -5.26 -9.71
C ALA A 166 23.96 -6.61 -9.99
N SER A 167 24.15 -7.59 -9.12
CA SER A 167 23.57 -8.93 -9.31
C SER A 167 22.12 -8.98 -8.86
N ALA A 168 21.32 -9.74 -9.57
CA ALA A 168 19.93 -10.09 -9.33
C ALA A 168 18.90 -9.21 -10.02
N LEU A 169 17.67 -9.18 -9.52
CA LEU A 169 16.56 -8.54 -10.22
C LEU A 169 16.55 -7.01 -10.00
N ASP A 170 16.60 -6.29 -11.09
CA ASP A 170 16.59 -4.83 -11.11
C ASP A 170 15.58 -4.23 -12.11
N GLY A 171 14.80 -5.08 -12.79
CA GLY A 171 13.85 -4.68 -13.82
C GLY A 171 14.45 -4.59 -15.23
N THR A 172 15.73 -4.94 -15.41
CA THR A 172 16.35 -4.94 -16.74
C THR A 172 15.57 -5.79 -17.72
N GLY A 173 15.36 -5.27 -18.94
CA GLY A 173 14.59 -5.92 -19.99
C GLY A 173 13.08 -5.66 -19.92
N VAL A 174 12.59 -4.90 -18.94
CA VAL A 174 11.18 -4.53 -18.81
C VAL A 174 11.04 -3.00 -18.93
N ALA A 175 10.05 -2.54 -19.67
CA ALA A 175 9.73 -1.13 -19.82
C ALA A 175 8.48 -0.77 -18.98
N ILE A 176 8.57 0.35 -18.26
CA ILE A 176 7.48 0.96 -17.51
C ILE A 176 7.09 2.27 -18.21
N ALA A 177 5.84 2.40 -18.64
CA ALA A 177 5.29 3.68 -19.05
C ALA A 177 4.77 4.43 -17.83
N VAL A 178 5.06 5.72 -17.72
CA VAL A 178 4.62 6.60 -16.64
C VAL A 178 3.72 7.67 -17.24
N LEU A 179 2.43 7.57 -16.95
CA LEU A 179 1.40 8.52 -17.39
C LEU A 179 1.22 9.58 -16.29
N ASP A 180 1.87 10.75 -16.47
CA ASP A 180 1.99 11.75 -15.41
C ASP A 180 2.29 13.17 -15.96
N SER A 181 2.94 14.03 -15.17
CA SER A 181 3.31 15.41 -15.51
C SER A 181 4.61 15.54 -16.33
N GLY A 182 5.23 14.44 -16.69
CA GLY A 182 6.50 14.39 -17.38
C GLY A 182 7.61 13.76 -16.55
N VAL A 183 8.76 13.45 -17.17
CA VAL A 183 9.94 12.92 -16.47
C VAL A 183 11.19 13.70 -16.90
N MET A 184 11.97 14.16 -15.95
CA MET A 184 13.26 14.80 -16.21
C MET A 184 14.29 13.76 -16.68
N ARG A 185 14.41 13.59 -18.00
CA ARG A 185 15.32 12.63 -18.63
C ARG A 185 16.78 12.84 -18.26
N ALA A 186 17.17 14.09 -17.98
CA ALA A 186 18.53 14.46 -17.59
C ALA A 186 18.87 14.10 -16.13
N HIS A 187 17.90 13.65 -15.31
CA HIS A 187 18.17 13.34 -13.92
C HIS A 187 19.02 12.08 -13.79
N GLN A 188 20.07 12.13 -12.95
CA GLN A 188 21.04 11.06 -12.77
C GLN A 188 20.43 9.76 -12.25
N ALA A 189 19.23 9.81 -11.62
CA ALA A 189 18.48 8.62 -11.25
C ALA A 189 18.15 7.72 -12.44
N PHE A 190 18.12 8.28 -13.65
CA PHE A 190 17.81 7.54 -14.85
C PHE A 190 19.04 7.32 -15.75
N ALA A 191 20.22 7.76 -15.34
CA ALA A 191 21.43 7.55 -16.10
C ALA A 191 21.80 6.07 -16.18
N ASP A 192 22.25 5.65 -17.36
CA ASP A 192 22.91 4.36 -17.60
C ASP A 192 24.21 4.58 -18.39
N GLY A 193 24.93 3.51 -18.69
CA GLY A 193 26.20 3.62 -19.41
C GLY A 193 26.06 4.12 -20.87
N SER A 194 24.83 4.21 -21.40
CA SER A 194 24.51 4.66 -22.77
C SER A 194 23.77 6.01 -22.81
N GLY A 195 23.51 6.63 -21.65
CA GLY A 195 22.78 7.88 -21.54
C GLY A 195 21.68 7.85 -20.49
N SER A 196 20.42 7.73 -20.90
CA SER A 196 19.29 7.70 -19.99
C SER A 196 18.37 6.52 -20.27
N ARG A 197 17.86 5.91 -19.20
CA ARG A 197 16.81 4.87 -19.27
C ARG A 197 15.41 5.43 -19.54
N VAL A 198 15.23 6.75 -19.50
CA VAL A 198 14.04 7.41 -20.07
C VAL A 198 14.21 7.40 -21.60
N ARG A 199 13.61 6.43 -22.26
CA ARG A 199 13.84 6.14 -23.69
C ARG A 199 13.08 7.09 -24.62
N ARG A 200 11.88 7.48 -24.23
CA ARG A 200 11.06 8.46 -24.94
C ARG A 200 10.39 9.42 -23.96
N ASN A 201 10.28 10.67 -24.37
CA ASN A 201 9.43 11.68 -23.77
C ASN A 201 8.39 12.10 -24.82
N VAL A 202 7.11 11.91 -24.50
CA VAL A 202 6.00 12.40 -25.34
C VAL A 202 5.09 13.32 -24.54
N ASP A 203 4.57 14.37 -25.18
CA ASP A 203 3.60 15.29 -24.56
C ASP A 203 2.29 15.27 -25.35
N LEU A 204 1.33 14.53 -24.85
CA LEU A 204 0.03 14.31 -25.50
C LEU A 204 -0.82 15.57 -25.58
N ARG A 205 -0.58 16.54 -24.69
CA ARG A 205 -1.32 17.80 -24.64
C ARG A 205 -1.05 18.69 -25.86
N ASN A 206 0.11 18.51 -26.50
CA ASN A 206 0.47 19.30 -27.68
C ASN A 206 -0.53 19.12 -28.82
N ALA A 207 -0.97 17.88 -29.06
CA ALA A 207 -1.95 17.57 -30.10
C ALA A 207 -3.36 18.05 -29.75
N SER A 208 -3.80 17.83 -28.51
CA SER A 208 -5.13 18.23 -28.03
C SER A 208 -5.30 19.76 -27.99
N ALA A 209 -4.28 20.47 -27.50
CA ALA A 209 -4.32 21.92 -27.41
C ALA A 209 -4.38 22.58 -28.79
N ALA A 210 -3.61 22.08 -29.77
CA ALA A 210 -3.63 22.58 -31.14
C ALA A 210 -5.00 22.38 -31.82
N ALA A 211 -5.58 21.19 -31.69
CA ALA A 211 -6.89 20.88 -32.26
C ALA A 211 -8.00 21.76 -31.65
N TRP A 212 -7.98 21.94 -30.34
CA TRP A 212 -8.96 22.82 -29.65
C TRP A 212 -8.86 24.28 -30.05
N ALA A 213 -7.61 24.81 -30.15
CA ALA A 213 -7.39 26.21 -30.49
C ALA A 213 -7.81 26.56 -31.91
N THR A 214 -7.69 25.67 -32.84
CA THR A 214 -8.00 25.91 -34.26
C THR A 214 -9.45 25.65 -34.62
N GLY A 215 -10.19 24.89 -33.80
CA GLY A 215 -11.55 24.41 -34.10
C GLY A 215 -11.62 23.53 -35.36
N THR A 216 -10.46 23.14 -35.89
CA THR A 216 -10.30 22.33 -37.07
C THR A 216 -9.50 21.10 -36.70
N GLY A 217 -10.15 19.99 -36.51
CA GLY A 217 -9.49 18.74 -36.32
C GLY A 217 -10.22 17.67 -37.14
N SER A 218 -9.60 17.12 -38.15
CA SER A 218 -9.97 15.79 -38.60
C SER A 218 -9.57 14.81 -37.51
N ALA A 219 -10.47 13.91 -37.17
CA ALA A 219 -10.13 12.81 -36.28
C ALA A 219 -8.87 12.11 -36.81
N THR A 220 -7.81 12.09 -36.04
CA THR A 220 -6.58 11.41 -36.40
C THR A 220 -6.85 9.92 -36.32
N SER A 221 -6.94 9.28 -37.43
CA SER A 221 -6.96 7.83 -37.49
C SER A 221 -5.54 7.35 -37.19
N LEU A 222 -5.34 6.68 -36.05
CA LEU A 222 -4.06 6.06 -35.70
C LEU A 222 -3.87 4.75 -36.52
N VAL A 223 -4.07 4.79 -37.80
CA VAL A 223 -3.85 3.65 -38.71
C VAL A 223 -2.34 3.48 -38.88
N PRO A 224 -1.78 2.29 -38.63
CA PRO A 224 -0.38 2.02 -38.81
C PRO A 224 0.08 2.36 -40.24
N GLY A 225 1.17 3.15 -40.35
CA GLY A 225 1.74 3.58 -41.63
C GLY A 225 1.03 4.75 -42.29
N SER A 226 -0.01 5.34 -41.67
CA SER A 226 -0.68 6.53 -42.22
C SER A 226 0.12 7.80 -42.01
N ALA A 227 -0.08 8.79 -42.90
CA ALA A 227 0.53 10.12 -42.76
C ALA A 227 0.01 10.85 -41.49
N GLU A 228 -1.23 10.61 -41.17
CA GLU A 228 -1.88 11.17 -39.97
C GLU A 228 -1.23 10.65 -38.69
N LEU A 229 -0.91 9.34 -38.61
CA LEU A 229 -0.17 8.79 -37.47
C LEU A 229 1.23 9.41 -37.40
N ALA A 230 1.94 9.53 -38.52
CA ALA A 230 3.27 10.13 -38.53
C ALA A 230 3.23 11.62 -38.07
N ALA A 231 2.22 12.35 -38.50
CA ALA A 231 2.01 13.74 -38.04
C ALA A 231 1.69 13.83 -36.56
N PHE A 232 0.87 12.92 -36.05
CA PHE A 232 0.56 12.83 -34.59
C PHE A 232 1.82 12.51 -33.79
N GLU A 233 2.59 11.49 -34.16
CA GLU A 233 3.84 11.12 -33.50
C GLU A 233 4.85 12.28 -33.50
N ALA A 234 4.95 13.02 -34.61
CA ALA A 234 5.79 14.20 -34.67
C ALA A 234 5.33 15.33 -33.76
N ALA A 235 4.01 15.53 -33.64
CA ALA A 235 3.43 16.56 -32.78
C ALA A 235 3.63 16.32 -31.29
N ILE A 236 3.54 15.07 -30.84
CA ILE A 236 3.71 14.70 -29.43
C ILE A 236 5.16 14.45 -29.03
N ALA A 237 6.08 14.27 -29.97
CA ALA A 237 7.50 13.99 -29.69
C ALA A 237 8.13 15.13 -28.89
N ASN A 238 8.74 14.81 -27.74
CA ASN A 238 9.36 15.78 -26.85
C ASN A 238 10.74 15.31 -26.32
N ASP A 239 11.40 14.42 -27.04
CA ASP A 239 12.67 13.81 -26.64
C ASP A 239 13.82 14.79 -26.44
N SER A 240 13.77 15.94 -27.11
CA SER A 240 14.75 17.02 -26.95
C SER A 240 14.59 17.80 -25.65
N ASN A 241 13.43 17.74 -25.02
CA ASN A 241 13.15 18.41 -23.74
C ASN A 241 13.58 17.53 -22.56
N VAL A 242 14.84 17.57 -22.19
CA VAL A 242 15.41 16.73 -21.13
C VAL A 242 14.92 17.09 -19.72
N THR A 243 14.18 18.19 -19.57
CA THR A 243 13.63 18.72 -18.30
C THR A 243 12.12 18.91 -18.36
N GLN A 244 11.43 18.00 -19.05
CA GLN A 244 10.01 18.11 -19.41
C GLN A 244 9.05 18.24 -18.18
N ASP A 245 9.44 17.82 -16.98
CA ASP A 245 8.59 17.81 -15.79
C ASP A 245 8.73 19.12 -14.99
N ARG A 246 7.97 20.13 -15.35
CA ARG A 246 7.94 21.40 -14.59
C ARG A 246 7.08 21.35 -13.35
N TYR A 247 6.13 20.43 -13.27
CA TYR A 247 5.33 20.20 -12.06
C TYR A 247 6.12 19.46 -10.98
N GLY A 248 6.87 18.41 -11.37
CA GLY A 248 7.80 17.68 -10.51
C GLY A 248 7.26 16.34 -10.01
N HIS A 249 5.98 16.04 -10.21
CA HIS A 249 5.37 14.81 -9.70
C HIS A 249 5.82 13.58 -10.48
N GLY A 250 5.78 13.62 -11.82
CA GLY A 250 6.09 12.46 -12.66
C GLY A 250 7.54 11.99 -12.55
N THR A 251 8.51 12.90 -12.41
CA THR A 251 9.92 12.54 -12.15
C THR A 251 10.07 11.79 -10.84
N HIS A 252 9.39 12.24 -9.79
CA HIS A 252 9.40 11.58 -8.48
C HIS A 252 8.77 10.17 -8.58
N VAL A 253 7.62 10.06 -9.22
CA VAL A 253 6.92 8.78 -9.49
C VAL A 253 7.80 7.83 -10.27
N ALA A 254 8.37 8.26 -11.39
CA ALA A 254 9.27 7.44 -12.21
C ALA A 254 10.49 6.96 -11.41
N SER A 255 11.02 7.81 -10.52
CA SER A 255 12.17 7.47 -9.68
C SER A 255 11.83 6.44 -8.60
N ILE A 256 10.64 6.47 -8.02
CA ILE A 256 10.16 5.42 -7.11
C ILE A 256 10.09 4.06 -7.83
N ALA A 257 9.57 4.04 -9.06
CA ALA A 257 9.48 2.81 -9.84
C ALA A 257 10.85 2.31 -10.32
N ALA A 258 11.65 3.20 -10.92
CA ALA A 258 12.81 2.82 -11.74
C ALA A 258 14.06 3.71 -11.52
N GLY A 259 14.11 4.54 -10.50
CA GLY A 259 15.28 5.36 -10.20
C GLY A 259 16.47 4.51 -9.73
N SER A 260 17.69 4.94 -10.08
CA SER A 260 18.92 4.32 -9.62
C SER A 260 19.87 5.37 -9.06
N ALA A 261 20.40 5.14 -7.88
CA ALA A 261 21.39 6.00 -7.28
C ALA A 261 22.85 5.67 -7.69
N ARG A 262 23.05 4.76 -8.64
CA ARG A 262 24.40 4.33 -9.07
C ARG A 262 25.28 5.49 -9.51
N SER A 263 24.70 6.45 -10.23
CA SER A 263 25.40 7.61 -10.76
C SER A 263 25.45 8.81 -9.81
N TYR A 264 24.88 8.69 -8.60
CA TYR A 264 24.89 9.77 -7.63
C TYR A 264 26.27 9.97 -7.02
N GLY A 265 26.61 11.22 -6.78
CA GLY A 265 27.80 11.61 -6.03
C GLY A 265 27.82 11.01 -4.61
N SER A 266 28.99 11.00 -3.98
CA SER A 266 29.17 10.39 -2.65
C SER A 266 28.33 11.09 -1.55
N THR A 267 27.98 12.35 -1.77
CA THR A 267 27.24 13.19 -0.81
C THR A 267 25.72 13.10 -0.97
N THR A 268 25.22 12.64 -2.13
CA THR A 268 23.79 12.54 -2.39
C THR A 268 23.23 11.24 -1.80
N PRO A 269 22.15 11.30 -0.99
CA PRO A 269 21.52 10.14 -0.41
C PRO A 269 21.05 9.13 -1.47
N ASP A 270 21.13 7.86 -1.13
CA ASP A 270 20.62 6.79 -1.97
C ASP A 270 19.08 6.76 -1.94
N THR A 271 18.46 7.02 -3.08
CA THR A 271 17.01 6.97 -3.28
C THR A 271 16.65 5.99 -4.42
N THR A 272 17.40 4.90 -4.51
CA THR A 272 17.12 3.85 -5.49
C THR A 272 15.69 3.35 -5.38
N GLY A 273 15.01 3.27 -6.52
CA GLY A 273 13.66 2.76 -6.67
C GLY A 273 13.60 1.24 -6.67
N VAL A 274 12.40 0.71 -6.92
CA VAL A 274 12.15 -0.74 -6.83
C VAL A 274 12.80 -1.50 -7.99
N ALA A 275 12.71 -0.99 -9.22
CA ALA A 275 13.22 -1.62 -10.45
C ALA A 275 14.24 -0.73 -11.17
N PRO A 276 15.42 -0.48 -10.58
CA PRO A 276 16.36 0.55 -11.06
C PRO A 276 17.06 0.23 -12.38
N GLY A 277 16.84 -0.92 -12.97
CA GLY A 277 17.31 -1.30 -14.31
C GLY A 277 16.22 -1.21 -15.39
N ALA A 278 14.95 -0.99 -15.00
CA ALA A 278 13.85 -0.87 -15.96
C ALA A 278 13.98 0.36 -16.85
N SER A 279 13.55 0.23 -18.12
CA SER A 279 13.41 1.37 -19.02
C SER A 279 12.15 2.16 -18.68
N VAL A 280 12.18 3.46 -18.86
CA VAL A 280 11.06 4.38 -18.61
C VAL A 280 10.60 5.00 -19.91
N TYR A 281 9.30 5.04 -20.12
CA TYR A 281 8.64 5.78 -21.19
C TYR A 281 7.78 6.85 -20.55
N ASP A 282 8.14 8.08 -20.76
CA ASP A 282 7.45 9.25 -20.22
C ASP A 282 6.30 9.65 -21.13
N VAL A 283 5.09 9.58 -20.60
CA VAL A 283 3.84 9.90 -21.28
C VAL A 283 3.18 11.05 -20.52
N LYS A 284 3.56 12.28 -20.89
CA LYS A 284 3.06 13.49 -20.24
C LYS A 284 1.62 13.78 -20.67
N VAL A 285 0.72 13.79 -19.69
CA VAL A 285 -0.70 14.11 -19.83
C VAL A 285 -1.17 15.22 -18.86
N LEU A 286 -0.33 15.58 -17.89
CA LEU A 286 -0.59 16.66 -16.94
C LEU A 286 0.28 17.89 -17.26
N ASP A 287 -0.27 19.07 -17.03
CA ASP A 287 0.40 20.35 -17.24
C ASP A 287 1.38 20.72 -16.09
N ASP A 288 1.89 21.93 -16.14
CA ASP A 288 2.83 22.45 -15.16
C ASP A 288 2.15 22.82 -13.80
N ALA A 289 0.82 22.70 -13.73
CA ALA A 289 0.02 22.81 -12.50
C ALA A 289 -0.46 21.43 -11.99
N GLY A 290 -0.11 20.34 -12.68
CA GLY A 290 -0.52 19.00 -12.33
C GLY A 290 -1.95 18.64 -12.74
N ALA A 291 -2.54 19.39 -13.67
CA ALA A 291 -3.86 19.17 -14.23
C ALA A 291 -3.78 18.64 -15.68
N GLY A 292 -4.76 17.85 -16.07
CA GLY A 292 -4.88 17.31 -17.42
C GLY A 292 -6.31 17.03 -17.80
N THR A 293 -6.56 16.75 -19.06
CA THR A 293 -7.89 16.39 -19.55
C THR A 293 -8.04 14.87 -19.63
N LEU A 294 -9.31 14.43 -19.59
CA LEU A 294 -9.64 13.02 -19.83
C LEU A 294 -9.15 12.57 -21.22
N SER A 295 -9.26 13.44 -22.21
CA SER A 295 -8.79 13.18 -23.58
C SER A 295 -7.27 12.92 -23.64
N ASP A 296 -6.46 13.72 -22.93
CA ASP A 296 -5.02 13.55 -22.90
C ASP A 296 -4.64 12.21 -22.25
N ALA A 297 -5.33 11.85 -21.16
CA ALA A 297 -5.12 10.56 -20.49
C ALA A 297 -5.50 9.37 -21.39
N LEU A 298 -6.62 9.45 -22.11
CA LEU A 298 -7.06 8.43 -23.06
C LEU A 298 -6.06 8.27 -24.21
N GLN A 299 -5.59 9.37 -24.78
CA GLN A 299 -4.58 9.35 -25.86
C GLN A 299 -3.26 8.76 -25.33
N GLY A 300 -2.87 9.10 -24.11
CA GLY A 300 -1.68 8.51 -23.48
C GLY A 300 -1.77 7.00 -23.30
N ILE A 301 -2.90 6.50 -22.81
CA ILE A 301 -3.11 5.04 -22.68
C ILE A 301 -3.12 4.38 -24.06
N GLN A 302 -3.75 4.98 -25.06
CA GLN A 302 -3.78 4.47 -26.42
C GLN A 302 -2.37 4.42 -27.04
N TRP A 303 -1.57 5.47 -26.84
CA TRP A 303 -0.17 5.50 -27.29
C TRP A 303 0.64 4.35 -26.67
N VAL A 304 0.47 4.11 -25.37
CA VAL A 304 1.14 2.99 -24.68
C VAL A 304 0.72 1.64 -25.25
N ILE A 305 -0.57 1.42 -25.51
CA ILE A 305 -1.08 0.18 -26.13
C ILE A 305 -0.46 0.00 -27.52
N TYR A 306 -0.44 1.06 -28.31
CA TYR A 306 0.07 1.04 -29.68
C TYR A 306 1.56 0.65 -29.73
N HIS A 307 2.37 1.24 -28.83
CA HIS A 307 3.81 1.03 -28.77
C HIS A 307 4.26 -0.11 -27.84
N ALA A 308 3.35 -0.80 -27.18
CA ALA A 308 3.68 -1.80 -26.16
C ALA A 308 4.61 -2.91 -26.70
N ARG A 309 4.41 -3.35 -27.94
CA ARG A 309 5.24 -4.40 -28.56
C ARG A 309 6.58 -3.87 -29.03
N GLU A 310 6.60 -2.70 -29.66
CA GLU A 310 7.79 -2.04 -30.17
C GLU A 310 8.80 -1.74 -29.06
N TYR A 311 8.31 -1.17 -27.96
CA TYR A 311 9.13 -0.72 -26.84
C TYR A 311 9.18 -1.70 -25.67
N ASN A 312 8.59 -2.87 -25.81
CA ASN A 312 8.47 -3.87 -24.75
C ASN A 312 7.87 -3.30 -23.45
N ILE A 313 6.88 -2.41 -23.57
CA ILE A 313 6.17 -1.85 -22.43
C ILE A 313 5.28 -2.95 -21.83
N LYS A 314 5.56 -3.33 -20.61
CA LYS A 314 4.83 -4.38 -19.88
C LYS A 314 4.06 -3.84 -18.67
N VAL A 315 4.42 -2.65 -18.22
CA VAL A 315 3.81 -2.02 -17.04
C VAL A 315 3.42 -0.59 -17.40
N LEU A 316 2.21 -0.20 -17.03
CA LEU A 316 1.71 1.17 -17.11
C LEU A 316 1.41 1.67 -15.71
N ASN A 317 2.12 2.70 -15.27
CA ASN A 317 1.89 3.39 -14.01
C ASN A 317 1.02 4.62 -14.24
N ILE A 318 -0.13 4.68 -13.58
CA ILE A 318 -1.07 5.80 -13.62
C ILE A 318 -1.20 6.36 -12.21
N SER A 319 -0.42 7.40 -11.90
CA SER A 319 -0.42 8.06 -10.60
C SER A 319 -1.37 9.26 -10.54
N LEU A 320 -2.48 9.18 -11.24
CA LEU A 320 -3.57 10.15 -11.26
C LEU A 320 -4.91 9.46 -11.01
N ALA A 321 -5.91 10.23 -10.58
CA ALA A 321 -7.27 9.75 -10.40
C ALA A 321 -8.27 10.86 -10.75
N ALA A 322 -9.30 10.50 -11.51
CA ALA A 322 -10.44 11.36 -11.77
C ALA A 322 -11.58 11.04 -10.80
N ASN A 323 -12.27 12.07 -10.34
CA ASN A 323 -13.51 11.90 -9.57
C ASN A 323 -14.65 11.71 -10.56
N SER A 324 -14.92 10.46 -10.94
CA SER A 324 -15.98 10.11 -11.87
C SER A 324 -17.13 9.42 -11.13
N PRO A 325 -18.39 9.83 -11.35
CA PRO A 325 -19.56 9.14 -10.82
C PRO A 325 -19.97 7.94 -11.68
N GLU A 326 -19.33 7.74 -12.83
CA GLU A 326 -19.69 6.71 -13.80
C GLU A 326 -19.22 5.33 -13.32
N ALA A 327 -20.04 4.31 -13.61
CA ALA A 327 -19.68 2.92 -13.34
C ALA A 327 -18.44 2.53 -14.14
N TRP A 328 -17.59 1.65 -13.57
CA TRP A 328 -16.38 1.15 -14.25
C TRP A 328 -16.67 0.56 -15.64
N LEU A 329 -17.89 0.05 -15.86
CA LEU A 329 -18.28 -0.51 -17.17
C LEU A 329 -18.29 0.52 -18.29
N THR A 330 -18.68 1.74 -17.99
CA THR A 330 -18.93 2.82 -18.96
C THR A 330 -17.94 3.96 -18.89
N ASP A 331 -17.23 4.11 -17.76
CA ASP A 331 -16.21 5.14 -17.60
C ASP A 331 -15.10 5.00 -18.65
N PRO A 332 -14.81 6.05 -19.45
CA PRO A 332 -13.87 5.95 -20.56
C PRO A 332 -12.45 5.56 -20.15
N LEU A 333 -11.95 6.04 -18.98
CA LEU A 333 -10.64 5.64 -18.50
C LEU A 333 -10.61 4.17 -18.11
N CYS A 334 -11.69 3.67 -17.51
CA CYS A 334 -11.83 2.25 -17.17
C CYS A 334 -11.86 1.39 -18.45
N VAL A 335 -12.55 1.83 -19.49
CA VAL A 335 -12.54 1.14 -20.80
C VAL A 335 -11.12 1.11 -21.38
N ALA A 336 -10.41 2.22 -21.32
CA ALA A 336 -9.04 2.31 -21.85
C ALA A 336 -8.06 1.41 -21.10
N VAL A 337 -8.08 1.39 -19.75
CA VAL A 337 -7.17 0.54 -18.96
C VAL A 337 -7.50 -0.95 -19.11
N ARG A 338 -8.77 -1.32 -19.31
CA ARG A 338 -9.14 -2.70 -19.67
C ARG A 338 -8.56 -3.11 -21.01
N SER A 339 -8.57 -2.21 -21.98
CA SER A 339 -7.95 -2.44 -23.29
C SER A 339 -6.43 -2.61 -23.16
N ALA A 340 -5.76 -1.82 -22.32
CA ALA A 340 -4.35 -1.98 -22.02
C ALA A 340 -4.05 -3.34 -21.37
N THR A 341 -4.88 -3.73 -20.38
CA THR A 341 -4.76 -5.06 -19.74
C THR A 341 -4.97 -6.20 -20.71
N ALA A 342 -5.96 -6.08 -21.61
CA ALA A 342 -6.21 -7.06 -22.67
C ALA A 342 -5.06 -7.16 -23.67
N ALA A 343 -4.32 -6.07 -23.89
CA ALA A 343 -3.10 -6.04 -24.69
C ALA A 343 -1.88 -6.66 -23.97
N GLY A 344 -2.03 -7.13 -22.74
CA GLY A 344 -0.98 -7.77 -21.95
C GLY A 344 -0.13 -6.81 -21.13
N ILE A 345 -0.60 -5.58 -20.89
CA ILE A 345 0.06 -4.56 -20.08
C ILE A 345 -0.48 -4.62 -18.64
N THR A 346 0.40 -4.74 -17.67
CA THR A 346 0.02 -4.63 -16.24
C THR A 346 -0.21 -3.17 -15.88
N VAL A 347 -1.46 -2.80 -15.63
CA VAL A 347 -1.84 -1.43 -15.28
C VAL A 347 -1.92 -1.27 -13.79
N VAL A 348 -1.16 -0.32 -13.23
CA VAL A 348 -1.10 -0.01 -11.80
C VAL A 348 -1.58 1.43 -11.58
N VAL A 349 -2.59 1.61 -10.73
CA VAL A 349 -3.31 2.88 -10.57
C VAL A 349 -3.38 3.32 -9.12
N ALA A 350 -3.27 4.61 -8.87
CA ALA A 350 -3.48 5.20 -7.56
C ALA A 350 -4.94 5.10 -7.11
N ALA A 351 -5.17 4.74 -5.85
CA ALA A 351 -6.53 4.67 -5.29
C ALA A 351 -7.20 6.04 -5.16
N GLY A 352 -6.40 7.11 -5.05
CA GLY A 352 -6.84 8.47 -4.74
C GLY A 352 -6.51 8.87 -3.29
N ASN A 353 -6.61 10.17 -2.99
CA ASN A 353 -6.24 10.74 -1.70
C ASN A 353 -7.45 11.33 -0.94
N TYR A 354 -8.61 10.69 -1.05
CA TYR A 354 -9.89 11.14 -0.52
C TYR A 354 -10.38 10.33 0.68
N GLY A 355 -9.48 9.61 1.37
CA GLY A 355 -9.81 8.73 2.48
C GLY A 355 -10.27 9.44 3.76
N LYS A 356 -10.33 10.78 3.75
CA LYS A 356 -10.90 11.60 4.82
C LYS A 356 -11.76 12.73 4.27
N ASN A 357 -12.80 13.09 5.00
CA ASN A 357 -13.65 14.23 4.70
C ASN A 357 -13.03 15.56 5.20
N ALA A 358 -13.74 16.67 4.99
CA ALA A 358 -13.30 17.99 5.43
C ALA A 358 -13.15 18.12 6.97
N LEU A 359 -13.82 17.29 7.74
CA LEU A 359 -13.71 17.23 9.20
C LEU A 359 -12.57 16.32 9.68
N GLY A 360 -11.80 15.73 8.77
CA GLY A 360 -10.71 14.80 9.09
C GLY A 360 -11.17 13.38 9.44
N GLN A 361 -12.46 13.07 9.30
CA GLN A 361 -13.01 11.74 9.57
C GLN A 361 -12.78 10.81 8.38
N GLU A 362 -12.70 9.51 8.64
CA GLU A 362 -12.54 8.49 7.60
C GLU A 362 -13.71 8.48 6.63
N SER A 363 -13.39 8.38 5.35
CA SER A 363 -14.36 8.30 4.26
C SER A 363 -14.14 7.04 3.44
N TYR A 364 -15.19 6.26 3.27
CA TYR A 364 -15.25 5.07 2.43
C TYR A 364 -15.96 5.38 1.11
N GLY A 365 -15.79 4.49 0.12
CA GLY A 365 -16.38 4.70 -1.19
C GLY A 365 -15.71 5.80 -2.01
N THR A 366 -14.40 6.01 -1.81
CA THR A 366 -13.66 7.16 -2.32
C THR A 366 -12.59 6.80 -3.36
N ILE A 367 -12.61 5.59 -3.88
CA ILE A 367 -11.71 5.16 -4.96
C ILE A 367 -12.02 5.94 -6.24
N GLY A 368 -11.01 6.56 -6.84
CA GLY A 368 -11.15 7.32 -8.09
C GLY A 368 -11.00 6.46 -9.36
N SER A 369 -11.53 6.97 -10.49
CA SER A 369 -11.30 6.39 -11.82
C SER A 369 -9.87 6.67 -12.29
N PRO A 370 -9.18 5.70 -12.96
CA PRO A 370 -9.63 4.36 -13.34
C PRO A 370 -9.40 3.29 -12.27
N GLY A 371 -9.04 3.67 -11.03
CA GLY A 371 -8.81 2.73 -9.92
C GLY A 371 -10.04 1.90 -9.54
N ILE A 372 -11.24 2.32 -9.95
CA ILE A 372 -12.47 1.54 -9.79
C ILE A 372 -12.57 0.34 -10.73
N ASP A 373 -11.71 0.25 -11.75
CA ASP A 373 -11.77 -0.86 -12.70
C ASP A 373 -11.23 -2.16 -12.07
N PRO A 374 -11.94 -3.28 -12.21
CA PRO A 374 -11.51 -4.56 -11.62
C PRO A 374 -10.29 -5.17 -12.31
N SER A 375 -9.94 -4.76 -13.53
CA SER A 375 -8.79 -5.32 -14.26
C SER A 375 -7.45 -4.73 -13.83
N VAL A 376 -7.43 -3.52 -13.27
CA VAL A 376 -6.21 -2.83 -12.86
C VAL A 376 -5.81 -3.16 -11.42
N ILE A 377 -4.56 -2.90 -11.10
CA ILE A 377 -4.03 -2.99 -9.74
C ILE A 377 -4.16 -1.61 -9.07
N THR A 378 -5.12 -1.47 -8.17
CA THR A 378 -5.36 -0.21 -7.46
C THR A 378 -4.61 -0.19 -6.14
N VAL A 379 -3.81 0.85 -5.92
CA VAL A 379 -2.85 0.92 -4.82
C VAL A 379 -3.21 2.02 -3.84
N GLY A 380 -3.43 1.64 -2.58
CA GLY A 380 -3.52 2.55 -1.45
C GLY A 380 -2.15 2.85 -0.83
N ALA A 381 -2.09 3.79 0.12
CA ALA A 381 -0.85 4.27 0.71
C ALA A 381 -0.71 3.90 2.18
N VAL A 382 0.48 3.42 2.57
CA VAL A 382 0.89 3.11 3.93
C VAL A 382 1.87 4.14 4.46
N ASN A 383 1.71 4.47 5.74
CA ASN A 383 2.68 5.18 6.55
C ASN A 383 3.59 4.18 7.28
N PHE A 384 4.83 4.08 6.83
CA PHE A 384 5.86 3.23 7.43
C PHE A 384 6.54 3.87 8.65
N LYS A 385 6.03 5.02 9.12
CA LYS A 385 6.46 5.76 10.32
C LYS A 385 7.96 6.07 10.40
N GLY A 386 8.68 5.93 9.29
CA GLY A 386 10.13 6.14 9.21
C GLY A 386 10.94 5.02 9.85
N THR A 387 10.32 3.86 10.12
CA THR A 387 10.97 2.67 10.68
C THR A 387 11.21 1.61 9.61
N LEU A 388 11.99 0.59 9.93
CA LEU A 388 12.15 -0.62 9.11
C LEU A 388 11.22 -1.76 9.60
N ALA A 389 10.54 -1.52 10.72
CA ALA A 389 9.58 -2.46 11.28
C ALA A 389 8.27 -2.37 10.52
N ARG A 390 7.80 -3.50 10.00
CA ARG A 390 6.51 -3.57 9.29
C ARG A 390 5.32 -3.75 10.23
N SER A 391 5.57 -4.07 11.50
CA SER A 391 4.54 -4.30 12.52
C SER A 391 3.87 -3.01 13.03
N ASP A 392 4.50 -1.86 12.83
CA ASP A 392 3.96 -0.56 13.21
C ASP A 392 3.36 0.22 12.03
N ASP A 393 3.41 -0.35 10.83
CA ASP A 393 2.85 0.23 9.62
C ASP A 393 1.33 0.41 9.73
N SER A 394 0.83 1.46 9.12
CA SER A 394 -0.61 1.76 9.12
C SER A 394 -1.06 2.38 7.79
N VAL A 395 -2.29 2.10 7.37
CA VAL A 395 -2.86 2.75 6.20
C VAL A 395 -2.98 4.25 6.45
N ASN A 396 -2.52 5.06 5.49
CA ASN A 396 -2.62 6.51 5.60
C ASN A 396 -4.08 6.98 5.64
N LEU A 397 -4.34 7.95 6.50
CA LEU A 397 -5.68 8.50 6.64
C LEU A 397 -6.21 9.12 5.33
N PHE A 398 -5.34 9.69 4.51
CA PHE A 398 -5.71 10.25 3.21
C PHE A 398 -5.98 9.18 2.14
N SER A 399 -5.47 7.96 2.30
CA SER A 399 -5.62 6.90 1.30
C SER A 399 -7.08 6.60 1.05
N SER A 400 -7.53 6.69 -0.20
CA SER A 400 -8.90 6.33 -0.59
C SER A 400 -9.22 4.89 -0.25
N ARG A 401 -10.47 4.64 0.12
CA ARG A 401 -10.98 3.37 0.62
C ARG A 401 -12.19 2.92 -0.18
N GLY A 402 -12.30 1.60 -0.31
CA GLY A 402 -13.46 0.97 -0.94
C GLY A 402 -14.73 1.04 -0.08
N PRO A 403 -15.78 0.31 -0.50
CA PRO A 403 -15.91 -0.26 -1.84
C PRO A 403 -16.07 0.82 -2.90
N THR A 404 -15.99 0.45 -4.19
CA THR A 404 -16.29 1.42 -5.25
C THR A 404 -17.76 1.86 -5.18
N ARG A 405 -18.05 3.14 -5.43
CA ARG A 405 -19.40 3.72 -5.31
C ARG A 405 -19.90 4.38 -6.60
N ALA A 406 -19.15 4.21 -7.67
CA ALA A 406 -19.62 4.55 -8.99
C ALA A 406 -20.88 3.74 -9.35
N SER A 407 -21.75 4.24 -10.20
CA SER A 407 -23.05 3.63 -10.41
C SER A 407 -23.55 3.79 -11.84
N VAL A 408 -24.40 2.88 -12.25
CA VAL A 408 -25.20 2.94 -13.47
C VAL A 408 -26.69 2.94 -13.12
N VAL A 409 -27.49 3.60 -13.90
CA VAL A 409 -28.96 3.47 -13.84
C VAL A 409 -29.34 2.38 -14.83
N ASP A 410 -30.00 1.33 -14.36
CA ASP A 410 -30.44 0.22 -15.21
C ASP A 410 -31.71 0.56 -16.02
N ALA A 411 -32.16 -0.39 -16.83
CA ALA A 411 -33.35 -0.20 -17.67
C ALA A 411 -34.65 0.08 -16.87
N ASP A 412 -34.66 -0.35 -15.61
CA ASP A 412 -35.81 -0.17 -14.71
C ASP A 412 -35.73 1.18 -13.95
N GLY A 413 -34.73 2.03 -14.24
CA GLY A 413 -34.50 3.30 -13.56
C GLY A 413 -33.86 3.16 -12.18
N VAL A 414 -33.42 1.99 -11.79
CA VAL A 414 -32.78 1.75 -10.49
C VAL A 414 -31.28 2.00 -10.57
N ARG A 415 -30.77 2.81 -9.64
CA ARG A 415 -29.33 3.07 -9.51
C ARG A 415 -28.64 1.88 -8.87
N ARG A 416 -27.70 1.28 -9.60
CA ARG A 416 -26.86 0.18 -9.12
C ARG A 416 -25.42 0.64 -8.97
N PHE A 417 -24.88 0.50 -7.78
CA PHE A 417 -23.50 0.82 -7.48
C PHE A 417 -22.59 -0.36 -7.83
N ASP A 418 -21.36 -0.06 -8.22
CA ASP A 418 -20.35 -1.07 -8.58
C ASP A 418 -20.01 -1.97 -7.39
N ASN A 419 -19.83 -1.40 -6.21
CA ASN A 419 -19.54 -2.08 -4.94
C ASN A 419 -18.39 -3.09 -5.04
N LEU A 420 -17.31 -2.75 -5.76
CA LEU A 420 -16.15 -3.62 -5.89
C LEU A 420 -15.19 -3.46 -4.70
N LEU A 421 -14.52 -4.54 -4.35
CA LEU A 421 -13.45 -4.55 -3.36
C LEU A 421 -12.22 -3.81 -3.91
N LYS A 422 -11.86 -2.72 -3.29
CA LYS A 422 -10.70 -1.87 -3.57
C LYS A 422 -10.24 -1.19 -2.27
N PRO A 423 -8.95 -0.78 -2.18
CA PRO A 423 -7.88 -1.01 -3.15
C PRO A 423 -7.52 -2.49 -3.25
N ASP A 424 -6.70 -2.89 -4.22
CA ASP A 424 -6.23 -4.28 -4.34
C ASP A 424 -5.16 -4.61 -3.30
N LEU A 425 -4.29 -3.66 -2.99
CA LEU A 425 -3.27 -3.71 -1.96
C LEU A 425 -2.83 -2.30 -1.58
N VAL A 426 -1.99 -2.19 -0.56
CA VAL A 426 -1.35 -0.95 -0.16
C VAL A 426 0.17 -1.05 -0.29
N ALA A 427 0.84 0.09 -0.47
CA ALA A 427 2.29 0.18 -0.55
C ALA A 427 2.81 1.42 0.19
N PRO A 428 4.11 1.50 0.52
CA PRO A 428 4.68 2.69 1.12
C PRO A 428 4.39 3.94 0.28
N GLY A 429 3.75 4.95 0.88
CA GLY A 429 3.32 6.16 0.19
C GLY A 429 3.33 7.39 1.07
N ASN A 430 4.10 7.40 2.18
CA ASN A 430 4.19 8.53 3.08
C ASN A 430 5.63 8.99 3.25
N LYS A 431 5.89 10.25 2.93
CA LYS A 431 7.21 10.88 3.09
C LYS A 431 8.36 10.10 2.42
N LEU A 432 8.11 9.60 1.22
CA LEU A 432 9.17 8.99 0.41
C LEU A 432 10.00 10.05 -0.28
N VAL A 433 11.31 9.88 -0.21
CA VAL A 433 12.29 10.73 -0.87
C VAL A 433 12.69 10.10 -2.19
N ALA A 434 12.59 10.85 -3.27
CA ALA A 434 12.98 10.42 -4.61
C ALA A 434 13.43 11.63 -5.45
N ALA A 435 13.69 11.41 -6.73
CA ALA A 435 14.17 12.44 -7.64
C ALA A 435 13.24 13.65 -7.72
N ALA A 436 13.80 14.83 -7.75
CA ALA A 436 13.11 16.09 -8.00
C ALA A 436 13.52 16.67 -9.35
N ALA A 437 12.56 17.00 -10.20
CA ALA A 437 12.85 17.66 -11.46
C ALA A 437 13.37 19.09 -11.21
N THR A 438 14.44 19.45 -11.91
CA THR A 438 15.04 20.80 -11.89
C THR A 438 15.59 21.13 -13.27
N SER A 439 15.76 22.42 -13.55
CA SER A 439 16.51 22.87 -14.72
C SER A 439 17.70 23.74 -14.30
N ALA A 440 18.78 23.69 -15.04
CA ALA A 440 19.91 24.56 -14.82
C ALA A 440 19.62 25.93 -15.43
N VAL A 441 19.77 27.00 -14.61
CA VAL A 441 19.63 28.37 -15.06
C VAL A 441 20.92 29.11 -14.68
N SER A 442 21.84 29.23 -15.63
CA SER A 442 23.16 29.86 -15.39
C SER A 442 23.90 29.22 -14.21
N THR A 443 23.96 29.87 -13.07
CA THR A 443 24.62 29.40 -11.85
C THR A 443 23.65 28.88 -10.78
N SER A 444 22.35 28.82 -11.06
CA SER A 444 21.32 28.44 -10.11
C SER A 444 20.46 27.26 -10.64
N LEU A 445 19.71 26.67 -9.75
CA LEU A 445 18.71 25.65 -10.09
C LEU A 445 17.32 26.30 -10.11
N ALA A 446 16.56 26.05 -11.19
CA ALA A 446 15.13 26.29 -11.20
C ALA A 446 14.41 25.02 -10.79
N TRP A 447 13.74 25.08 -9.66
CA TRP A 447 12.99 23.97 -9.11
C TRP A 447 11.61 23.83 -9.78
N ASN A 448 11.08 22.64 -9.76
CA ASN A 448 9.71 22.35 -10.19
C ASN A 448 8.69 23.10 -9.31
N ALA A 449 7.43 23.15 -9.78
CA ALA A 449 6.37 23.91 -9.12
C ALA A 449 6.06 23.40 -7.70
N LEU A 450 6.04 22.10 -7.49
CA LEU A 450 5.80 21.52 -6.16
C LEU A 450 6.89 21.92 -5.17
N ALA A 451 8.15 21.70 -5.52
CA ALA A 451 9.29 22.06 -4.65
C ALA A 451 9.35 23.56 -4.38
N SER A 452 9.08 24.38 -5.39
CA SER A 452 9.04 25.85 -5.24
C SER A 452 7.93 26.33 -4.33
N SER A 453 6.72 25.74 -4.45
CA SER A 453 5.55 26.14 -3.66
C SER A 453 5.60 25.63 -2.21
N TYR A 454 6.24 24.50 -1.97
CA TYR A 454 6.22 23.79 -0.67
C TYR A 454 7.62 23.47 -0.16
N TRP A 455 8.59 24.35 -0.41
CA TRP A 455 10.00 24.15 -0.09
C TRP A 455 10.25 23.66 1.34
N SER A 456 9.68 24.35 2.30
CA SER A 456 9.84 24.04 3.74
C SER A 456 9.31 22.67 4.16
N THR A 457 8.51 22.03 3.31
CA THR A 457 7.93 20.71 3.59
C THR A 457 8.57 19.61 2.74
N LEU A 458 8.92 19.93 1.50
CA LEU A 458 9.33 18.92 0.53
C LEU A 458 10.84 18.80 0.36
N VAL A 459 11.60 19.89 0.54
CA VAL A 459 13.04 19.92 0.24
C VAL A 459 13.87 20.26 1.47
N ASP A 460 13.54 21.34 2.16
CA ASP A 460 14.29 21.84 3.32
C ASP A 460 14.52 20.79 4.42
N PRO A 461 13.53 19.96 4.80
CA PRO A 461 13.72 18.94 5.82
C PRO A 461 14.71 17.83 5.47
N LEU A 462 15.09 17.71 4.21
CA LEU A 462 16.07 16.72 3.76
C LEU A 462 17.50 17.10 4.16
N GLY A 463 17.78 18.40 4.35
CA GLY A 463 19.11 18.90 4.72
C GLY A 463 20.20 18.56 3.69
N ILE A 464 19.82 18.38 2.42
CA ILE A 464 20.71 17.98 1.32
C ILE A 464 21.16 19.21 0.56
N VAL A 465 22.45 19.31 0.23
CA VAL A 465 22.95 20.30 -0.71
C VAL A 465 22.51 19.89 -2.13
N PRO A 466 21.70 20.70 -2.82
CA PRO A 466 21.22 20.34 -4.16
C PRO A 466 22.35 20.30 -5.18
N VAL A 467 22.41 19.21 -5.95
CA VAL A 467 23.31 19.09 -7.10
C VAL A 467 22.43 18.88 -8.33
N TYR A 468 22.68 19.61 -9.41
CA TYR A 468 21.94 19.46 -10.65
C TYR A 468 21.96 18.00 -11.14
N GLY A 469 20.80 17.49 -11.48
CA GLY A 469 20.65 16.07 -11.87
C GLY A 469 20.59 15.08 -10.73
N GLU A 470 20.87 15.48 -9.48
CA GLU A 470 20.77 14.61 -8.29
C GLU A 470 19.83 15.19 -7.23
N THR A 471 19.01 16.17 -7.63
CA THR A 471 18.06 16.85 -6.76
C THR A 471 16.97 15.89 -6.27
N GLN A 472 16.57 16.04 -5.01
CA GLN A 472 15.61 15.17 -4.34
C GLN A 472 14.53 16.00 -3.65
N MET A 473 13.32 15.42 -3.54
CA MET A 473 12.24 15.95 -2.72
C MET A 473 11.46 14.82 -2.08
N MET A 474 10.66 15.15 -1.08
CA MET A 474 9.86 14.21 -0.31
C MET A 474 8.39 14.40 -0.63
N LEU A 475 7.70 13.35 -1.10
CA LEU A 475 6.25 13.38 -1.38
C LEU A 475 5.49 12.33 -0.59
N SER A 476 4.18 12.55 -0.48
CA SER A 476 3.22 11.59 0.10
C SER A 476 1.98 11.52 -0.79
N GLY A 477 1.41 10.32 -0.94
CA GLY A 477 0.22 10.10 -1.74
C GLY A 477 0.06 8.63 -2.15
N THR A 478 -1.13 8.24 -2.56
CA THR A 478 -1.33 6.97 -3.25
C THR A 478 -0.61 6.96 -4.60
N SER A 479 -0.44 8.14 -5.22
CA SER A 479 0.38 8.35 -6.41
C SER A 479 1.87 8.03 -6.18
N ILE A 480 2.34 8.06 -4.93
CA ILE A 480 3.71 7.74 -4.51
C ILE A 480 3.84 6.24 -4.15
N ALA A 481 2.75 5.63 -3.69
CA ALA A 481 2.68 4.19 -3.43
C ALA A 481 2.60 3.35 -4.72
N THR A 482 1.87 3.83 -5.72
CA THR A 482 1.61 3.17 -7.00
C THR A 482 2.89 2.76 -7.75
N PRO A 483 3.90 3.63 -7.92
CA PRO A 483 5.12 3.27 -8.64
C PRO A 483 5.96 2.21 -7.93
N ALA A 484 5.84 2.04 -6.62
CA ALA A 484 6.50 0.93 -5.92
C ALA A 484 5.92 -0.43 -6.37
N VAL A 485 4.61 -0.50 -6.59
CA VAL A 485 3.94 -1.68 -7.13
C VAL A 485 4.27 -1.86 -8.62
N ALA A 486 4.33 -0.79 -9.41
CA ALA A 486 4.73 -0.85 -10.82
C ALA A 486 6.17 -1.37 -10.99
N GLY A 487 7.10 -0.90 -10.16
CA GLY A 487 8.47 -1.44 -10.10
C GLY A 487 8.49 -2.93 -9.70
N THR A 488 7.66 -3.32 -8.73
CA THR A 488 7.53 -4.74 -8.34
C THR A 488 7.02 -5.61 -9.49
N ALA A 489 6.02 -5.14 -10.23
CA ALA A 489 5.54 -5.83 -11.42
C ALA A 489 6.65 -6.00 -12.47
N ALA A 490 7.52 -4.99 -12.64
CA ALA A 490 8.67 -5.10 -13.53
C ALA A 490 9.69 -6.15 -13.04
N LEU A 491 9.97 -6.23 -11.74
CA LEU A 491 10.83 -7.29 -11.18
C LEU A 491 10.22 -8.68 -11.36
N MET A 492 8.91 -8.82 -11.17
CA MET A 492 8.19 -10.09 -11.39
C MET A 492 8.28 -10.53 -12.86
N LEU A 493 8.09 -9.60 -13.80
CA LEU A 493 8.16 -9.86 -15.23
C LEU A 493 9.59 -10.11 -15.73
N GLN A 494 10.61 -9.55 -15.08
CA GLN A 494 12.00 -9.93 -15.29
C GLN A 494 12.25 -11.36 -14.79
N ALA A 495 11.72 -11.71 -13.64
CA ALA A 495 11.86 -13.05 -13.05
C ALA A 495 11.09 -14.12 -13.85
N ASN A 496 9.94 -13.75 -14.41
CA ASN A 496 9.07 -14.62 -15.20
C ASN A 496 8.31 -13.83 -16.26
N PRO A 497 8.82 -13.76 -17.48
CA PRO A 497 8.18 -13.03 -18.59
C PRO A 497 6.88 -13.69 -19.09
N GLY A 498 6.54 -14.87 -18.61
CA GLY A 498 5.32 -15.60 -18.95
C GLY A 498 4.08 -15.22 -18.16
N LEU A 499 4.19 -14.28 -17.20
CA LEU A 499 3.05 -13.85 -16.42
C LEU A 499 2.09 -12.98 -17.24
N THR A 500 0.78 -13.22 -17.04
CA THR A 500 -0.28 -12.33 -17.54
C THR A 500 -0.58 -11.23 -16.52
N PRO A 501 -1.16 -10.08 -16.91
CA PRO A 501 -1.55 -9.03 -15.96
C PRO A 501 -2.44 -9.53 -14.81
N PRO A 502 -3.46 -10.40 -15.04
CA PRO A 502 -4.22 -11.00 -13.95
C PRO A 502 -3.38 -11.86 -12.99
N LEU A 503 -2.38 -12.60 -13.50
CA LEU A 503 -1.46 -13.36 -12.64
C LEU A 503 -0.56 -12.44 -11.82
N VAL A 504 -0.02 -11.38 -12.42
CA VAL A 504 0.76 -10.37 -11.67
C VAL A 504 -0.07 -9.78 -10.55
N LYS A 505 -1.32 -9.37 -10.83
CA LYS A 505 -2.25 -8.85 -9.82
C LYS A 505 -2.52 -9.87 -8.71
N ALA A 506 -2.84 -11.10 -9.08
CA ALA A 506 -3.13 -12.16 -8.12
C ALA A 506 -1.93 -12.50 -7.22
N ILE A 507 -0.72 -12.56 -7.78
CA ILE A 507 0.51 -12.80 -7.02
C ILE A 507 0.73 -11.67 -6.01
N LEU A 508 0.60 -10.41 -6.43
CA LEU A 508 0.77 -9.25 -5.55
C LEU A 508 -0.22 -9.27 -4.38
N GLN A 509 -1.48 -9.62 -4.64
CA GLN A 509 -2.49 -9.76 -3.60
C GLN A 509 -2.19 -10.93 -2.66
N TYR A 510 -1.92 -12.10 -3.21
CA TYR A 510 -1.69 -13.33 -2.45
C TYR A 510 -0.49 -13.24 -1.52
N THR A 511 0.57 -12.57 -1.95
CA THR A 511 1.82 -12.44 -1.21
C THR A 511 1.89 -11.21 -0.32
N ALA A 512 0.90 -10.32 -0.37
CA ALA A 512 0.84 -9.13 0.48
C ALA A 512 0.85 -9.50 1.97
N GLN A 513 1.35 -8.61 2.82
CA GLN A 513 1.30 -8.78 4.27
C GLN A 513 0.04 -8.09 4.82
N PRO A 514 -0.88 -8.81 5.47
CA PRO A 514 -1.99 -8.18 6.15
C PRO A 514 -1.53 -7.26 7.27
N LEU A 515 -2.16 -6.09 7.37
CA LEU A 515 -1.96 -5.12 8.46
C LEU A 515 -3.08 -5.30 9.49
N ALA A 516 -2.72 -5.67 10.71
CA ALA A 516 -3.67 -5.96 11.78
C ALA A 516 -4.59 -4.79 12.16
N SER A 517 -4.15 -3.56 11.88
CA SER A 517 -4.89 -2.34 12.19
C SER A 517 -5.81 -1.83 11.08
N ALA A 518 -5.96 -2.58 9.98
CA ALA A 518 -6.70 -2.13 8.81
C ALA A 518 -7.69 -3.17 8.33
N ASN A 519 -8.88 -2.74 7.93
CA ASN A 519 -9.87 -3.61 7.32
C ASN A 519 -9.64 -3.80 5.81
N LEU A 520 -10.37 -4.72 5.21
CA LEU A 520 -10.25 -5.09 3.80
C LEU A 520 -10.40 -3.90 2.84
N LEU A 521 -11.29 -2.96 3.12
CA LEU A 521 -11.55 -1.80 2.26
C LEU A 521 -10.52 -0.68 2.44
N GLN A 522 -9.70 -0.74 3.49
CA GLN A 522 -8.58 0.17 3.70
C GLN A 522 -7.30 -0.34 3.04
N GLN A 523 -6.99 -1.64 3.21
CA GLN A 523 -5.71 -2.23 2.82
C GLN A 523 -5.76 -3.15 1.59
N GLY A 524 -6.95 -3.56 1.14
CA GLY A 524 -7.03 -4.63 0.17
C GLY A 524 -6.49 -5.94 0.74
N ALA A 525 -5.67 -6.64 -0.02
CA ALA A 525 -5.02 -7.86 0.44
C ALA A 525 -3.88 -7.62 1.45
N GLY A 526 -3.43 -6.37 1.63
CA GLY A 526 -2.37 -6.03 2.57
C GLY A 526 -1.24 -5.19 1.98
N LEU A 527 -0.15 -5.09 2.71
CA LEU A 527 1.04 -4.32 2.35
C LEU A 527 1.90 -5.07 1.33
N LEU A 528 2.36 -4.36 0.32
CA LEU A 528 3.28 -4.83 -0.73
C LEU A 528 4.45 -5.64 -0.15
N ASN A 529 4.70 -6.81 -0.73
CA ASN A 529 5.77 -7.72 -0.38
C ASN A 529 6.52 -8.15 -1.65
N VAL A 530 7.60 -7.44 -1.97
CA VAL A 530 8.39 -7.71 -3.19
C VAL A 530 9.05 -9.08 -3.13
N ASP A 531 9.55 -9.48 -1.96
CA ASP A 531 10.19 -10.77 -1.74
C ASP A 531 9.26 -11.94 -2.09
N GLY A 532 8.07 -11.96 -1.50
CA GLY A 532 7.08 -13.00 -1.76
C GLY A 532 6.58 -12.99 -3.22
N ALA A 533 6.35 -11.80 -3.78
CA ALA A 533 5.89 -11.67 -5.16
C ALA A 533 6.89 -12.28 -6.16
N VAL A 534 8.17 -12.04 -5.98
CA VAL A 534 9.22 -12.61 -6.83
C VAL A 534 9.37 -14.12 -6.62
N GLN A 535 9.30 -14.59 -5.37
CA GLN A 535 9.36 -16.02 -5.08
C GLN A 535 8.24 -16.80 -5.79
N LEU A 536 7.00 -16.33 -5.65
CA LEU A 536 5.86 -16.98 -6.27
C LEU A 536 5.89 -16.87 -7.80
N ALA A 537 6.32 -15.72 -8.35
CA ALA A 537 6.48 -15.55 -9.79
C ALA A 537 7.44 -16.57 -10.41
N ARG A 538 8.55 -16.86 -9.73
CA ARG A 538 9.55 -17.85 -10.20
C ARG A 538 9.05 -19.29 -10.16
N ALA A 539 8.10 -19.60 -9.28
CA ALA A 539 7.53 -20.93 -9.18
C ALA A 539 6.56 -21.28 -10.32
N LEU A 540 6.15 -20.29 -11.12
CA LEU A 540 5.24 -20.47 -12.25
C LEU A 540 5.98 -20.66 -13.57
N ARG A 541 5.30 -21.29 -14.52
CA ARG A 541 5.81 -21.50 -15.89
C ARG A 541 5.99 -20.16 -16.60
N ASN A 542 7.03 -20.08 -17.44
CA ASN A 542 7.37 -18.88 -18.20
C ASN A 542 6.74 -18.80 -19.60
N ASP A 543 5.88 -19.74 -19.97
CA ASP A 543 5.17 -19.80 -21.24
C ASP A 543 3.66 -19.49 -21.13
N LEU A 544 3.17 -19.12 -19.94
CA LEU A 544 1.75 -18.98 -19.65
C LEU A 544 1.08 -17.94 -20.52
N ALA A 545 1.63 -16.71 -20.61
CA ALA A 545 1.03 -15.64 -21.39
C ALA A 545 0.85 -16.05 -22.86
N ARG A 546 1.87 -16.71 -23.47
CA ARG A 546 1.79 -17.19 -24.84
C ARG A 546 0.73 -18.28 -25.01
N LYS A 547 0.72 -19.27 -24.12
CA LYS A 547 -0.21 -20.39 -24.21
C LYS A 547 -1.65 -19.99 -23.92
N ILE A 548 -1.85 -19.07 -22.96
CA ILE A 548 -3.18 -18.52 -22.68
C ILE A 548 -3.70 -17.74 -23.88
N ALA A 549 -2.87 -16.88 -24.46
CA ALA A 549 -3.23 -16.11 -25.66
C ALA A 549 -3.59 -17.00 -26.86
N ALA A 550 -2.89 -18.12 -27.02
CA ALA A 550 -3.16 -19.11 -28.06
C ALA A 550 -4.35 -20.04 -27.76
N GLY A 551 -4.89 -20.01 -26.53
CA GLY A 551 -5.95 -20.92 -26.10
C GLY A 551 -5.48 -22.37 -25.90
N GLU A 552 -4.17 -22.57 -25.71
CA GLU A 552 -3.55 -23.90 -25.59
C GLU A 552 -3.61 -24.48 -24.17
N LEU A 553 -4.07 -23.70 -23.19
CA LEU A 553 -4.20 -24.18 -21.81
C LEU A 553 -5.64 -24.56 -21.47
N ALA A 554 -5.84 -25.82 -21.15
CA ALA A 554 -7.09 -26.28 -20.56
C ALA A 554 -7.16 -25.90 -19.07
N ILE A 555 -8.37 -25.63 -18.58
CA ILE A 555 -8.62 -25.38 -17.15
C ILE A 555 -8.12 -26.60 -16.35
N GLY A 556 -7.43 -26.35 -15.26
CA GLY A 556 -6.83 -27.37 -14.41
C GLY A 556 -5.43 -27.85 -14.86
N THR A 557 -4.91 -27.38 -16.01
CA THR A 557 -3.52 -27.66 -16.40
C THR A 557 -2.56 -27.09 -15.36
N ALA A 558 -1.50 -27.83 -15.02
CA ALA A 558 -0.47 -27.37 -14.10
C ALA A 558 0.24 -26.10 -14.63
N ILE A 559 0.35 -25.10 -13.79
CA ILE A 559 1.00 -23.82 -14.12
C ILE A 559 2.27 -23.53 -13.30
N ASN A 560 2.54 -24.33 -12.29
CA ASN A 560 3.79 -24.30 -11.52
C ASN A 560 4.86 -25.20 -12.15
N VAL A 561 6.10 -24.85 -11.95
CA VAL A 561 7.28 -25.64 -12.40
C VAL A 561 7.99 -26.34 -11.24
N SER A 562 7.68 -25.92 -10.02
CA SER A 562 8.21 -26.47 -8.77
C SER A 562 7.13 -26.38 -7.69
N ASP A 563 7.39 -26.94 -6.54
CA ASP A 563 6.54 -26.69 -5.36
C ASP A 563 6.45 -25.18 -5.10
N LEU A 564 5.27 -24.74 -4.69
CA LEU A 564 5.08 -23.34 -4.34
C LEU A 564 5.90 -23.02 -3.07
N PRO A 565 6.47 -21.81 -2.97
CA PRO A 565 7.20 -21.41 -1.78
C PRO A 565 6.27 -21.39 -0.55
N ALA A 566 6.87 -21.56 0.62
CA ALA A 566 6.15 -21.33 1.87
C ALA A 566 5.53 -19.91 1.86
N ALA A 567 4.28 -19.81 2.29
CA ALA A 567 3.54 -18.55 2.23
C ALA A 567 4.00 -17.57 3.35
N THR A 568 5.30 -17.36 3.44
CA THR A 568 5.97 -16.46 4.40
C THR A 568 7.11 -15.71 3.74
N SER A 569 7.41 -14.51 4.24
CA SER A 569 8.59 -13.74 3.86
C SER A 569 9.32 -13.22 5.09
N THR A 570 10.63 -13.03 4.96
CA THR A 570 11.46 -12.40 5.98
C THR A 570 12.09 -11.14 5.41
N VAL A 571 11.64 -9.98 5.90
CA VAL A 571 12.14 -8.66 5.51
C VAL A 571 12.70 -7.95 6.73
N ASN A 572 13.91 -7.42 6.65
CA ASN A 572 14.61 -6.76 7.77
C ASN A 572 14.67 -7.62 9.06
N GLY A 573 14.77 -8.94 8.92
CA GLY A 573 14.80 -9.87 10.05
C GLY A 573 13.44 -10.16 10.70
N GLN A 574 12.35 -9.64 10.13
CA GLN A 574 10.98 -9.90 10.58
C GLN A 574 10.30 -10.87 9.62
N THR A 575 9.84 -11.99 10.15
CA THR A 575 9.07 -12.98 9.38
C THR A 575 7.58 -12.73 9.56
N PHE A 576 6.84 -12.78 8.47
CA PHE A 576 5.39 -12.60 8.44
C PHE A 576 4.73 -13.53 7.43
N ASN A 577 3.46 -13.81 7.64
CA ASN A 577 2.63 -14.60 6.75
C ASN A 577 2.12 -13.76 5.57
N TRP A 578 1.94 -14.41 4.42
CA TRP A 578 1.24 -13.83 3.29
C TRP A 578 -0.28 -13.83 3.53
N SER A 579 -1.00 -12.94 2.87
CA SER A 579 -2.46 -12.82 2.97
C SER A 579 -3.20 -14.05 2.43
N LYS A 580 -2.63 -14.71 1.41
CA LYS A 580 -3.20 -15.88 0.73
C LYS A 580 -4.54 -15.64 0.02
N ILE A 581 -4.96 -14.39 -0.16
CA ILE A 581 -6.21 -14.03 -0.84
C ILE A 581 -5.99 -13.38 -2.19
N VAL A 582 -6.99 -13.54 -3.05
CA VAL A 582 -7.08 -12.89 -4.36
C VAL A 582 -8.51 -12.40 -4.56
N PHE A 583 -8.65 -11.16 -5.01
CA PHE A 583 -9.95 -10.60 -5.37
C PHE A 583 -10.32 -10.97 -6.80
N VAL A 584 -11.19 -11.93 -6.96
CA VAL A 584 -11.64 -12.39 -8.28
C VAL A 584 -12.79 -11.50 -8.75
N GLY A 585 -12.56 -10.76 -9.83
CA GLY A 585 -13.53 -9.84 -10.39
C GLY A 585 -13.84 -8.60 -9.53
N GLY A 586 -13.07 -8.38 -8.48
CA GLY A 586 -13.35 -7.35 -7.49
C GLY A 586 -14.56 -7.64 -6.60
N THR A 587 -15.15 -8.83 -6.71
CA THR A 587 -16.41 -9.17 -6.03
C THR A 587 -16.33 -10.41 -5.17
N HIS A 588 -15.30 -11.24 -5.37
CA HIS A 588 -15.13 -12.50 -4.66
C HIS A 588 -13.72 -12.57 -4.10
N VAL A 589 -13.59 -13.09 -2.89
CA VAL A 589 -12.30 -13.43 -2.31
C VAL A 589 -12.06 -14.91 -2.50
N ALA A 590 -10.95 -15.25 -3.14
CA ALA A 590 -10.50 -16.62 -3.29
C ALA A 590 -9.16 -16.78 -2.58
N SER A 591 -8.91 -17.96 -2.04
CA SER A 591 -7.67 -18.28 -1.36
C SER A 591 -7.18 -19.69 -1.71
N GLY A 592 -6.05 -20.10 -1.17
CA GLY A 592 -5.50 -21.44 -1.35
C GLY A 592 -4.47 -21.56 -2.45
N SER A 593 -3.55 -22.51 -2.26
CA SER A 593 -2.39 -22.75 -3.15
C SER A 593 -2.79 -23.18 -4.55
N ALA A 594 -3.96 -23.83 -4.72
CA ALA A 594 -4.41 -24.28 -6.03
C ALA A 594 -4.66 -23.15 -7.03
N LEU A 595 -4.82 -21.90 -6.57
CA LEU A 595 -4.84 -20.73 -7.44
C LEU A 595 -3.59 -20.64 -8.32
N PHE A 596 -2.44 -21.10 -7.84
CA PHE A 596 -1.15 -21.00 -8.53
C PHE A 596 -0.56 -22.35 -8.95
N THR A 597 -1.23 -23.46 -8.68
CA THR A 597 -0.81 -24.78 -9.17
C THR A 597 -1.53 -25.20 -10.44
N LYS A 598 -2.71 -24.65 -10.69
CA LYS A 598 -3.57 -25.03 -11.82
C LYS A 598 -4.12 -23.82 -12.56
N TYR A 599 -4.15 -23.92 -13.88
CA TYR A 599 -4.71 -22.86 -14.71
C TYR A 599 -6.19 -22.64 -14.40
N GLN A 600 -6.51 -21.40 -14.11
CA GLN A 600 -7.87 -20.89 -13.97
C GLN A 600 -8.16 -19.90 -15.10
N ALA A 601 -9.38 -19.92 -15.64
CA ALA A 601 -9.74 -19.01 -16.74
C ALA A 601 -9.59 -17.52 -16.38
N ILE A 602 -9.63 -17.19 -15.09
CA ILE A 602 -9.41 -15.83 -14.59
C ILE A 602 -8.01 -15.28 -14.87
N TRP A 603 -7.06 -16.11 -15.28
CA TRP A 603 -5.70 -15.68 -15.66
C TRP A 603 -5.59 -15.19 -17.10
N ASP A 604 -6.66 -15.28 -17.90
CA ASP A 604 -6.70 -14.74 -19.26
C ASP A 604 -6.97 -13.24 -19.24
N PRO A 605 -6.02 -12.39 -19.67
CA PRO A 605 -6.17 -10.93 -19.63
C PRO A 605 -7.28 -10.39 -20.56
N ARG A 606 -7.72 -11.18 -21.53
CA ARG A 606 -8.84 -10.83 -22.44
C ARG A 606 -10.19 -10.91 -21.74
N LEU A 607 -10.25 -11.52 -20.56
CA LEU A 607 -11.46 -11.65 -19.78
C LEU A 607 -11.58 -10.48 -18.79
N THR A 608 -12.75 -9.90 -18.69
CA THR A 608 -13.03 -8.87 -17.69
C THR A 608 -13.16 -9.52 -16.32
N TRP A 609 -12.41 -9.02 -15.34
CA TRP A 609 -12.44 -9.55 -13.99
C TRP A 609 -13.83 -9.64 -13.37
N ALA A 610 -14.73 -8.72 -13.68
CA ALA A 610 -16.11 -8.71 -13.15
C ALA A 610 -17.10 -9.55 -13.93
N ARG A 611 -16.80 -9.92 -15.18
CA ARG A 611 -17.75 -10.62 -16.06
C ARG A 611 -17.10 -11.70 -16.89
N GLY A 612 -16.05 -11.34 -17.56
CA GLY A 612 -15.48 -12.14 -18.63
C GLY A 612 -14.67 -13.33 -18.15
N SER A 613 -13.98 -13.18 -17.02
CA SER A 613 -13.10 -14.24 -16.50
C SER A 613 -13.80 -15.58 -16.32
N VAL A 614 -15.08 -15.54 -16.21
CA VAL A 614 -15.89 -16.72 -15.95
C VAL A 614 -17.06 -16.89 -16.92
N ARG A 615 -16.99 -16.21 -18.07
CA ARG A 615 -18.11 -16.19 -19.02
C ARG A 615 -18.49 -17.57 -19.58
N LYS A 616 -17.63 -18.57 -19.52
CA LYS A 616 -17.88 -19.93 -19.95
C LYS A 616 -18.33 -20.85 -18.83
N ARG A 617 -18.69 -20.31 -17.68
CA ARG A 617 -19.07 -21.10 -16.51
C ARG A 617 -20.50 -20.79 -16.15
N GLN A 618 -21.11 -21.69 -15.45
CA GLN A 618 -22.36 -21.36 -14.78
C GLN A 618 -22.07 -20.27 -13.75
N ALA A 619 -23.07 -19.46 -13.51
CA ALA A 619 -22.98 -18.49 -12.45
C ALA A 619 -22.65 -19.18 -11.14
N LEU A 620 -21.82 -18.53 -10.39
CA LEU A 620 -21.65 -18.88 -9.00
C LEU A 620 -22.95 -18.54 -8.30
N TYR A 621 -23.59 -19.50 -7.70
CA TYR A 621 -24.86 -19.29 -7.04
C TYR A 621 -24.97 -20.10 -5.76
N TRP A 622 -25.92 -19.72 -4.95
CA TRP A 622 -26.33 -20.45 -3.77
C TRP A 622 -27.84 -20.61 -3.77
N SER A 623 -28.31 -21.59 -3.00
CA SER A 623 -29.73 -21.82 -2.84
C SER A 623 -30.34 -20.75 -1.93
N GLY A 624 -31.39 -20.12 -2.39
CA GLY A 624 -32.16 -19.18 -1.58
C GLY A 624 -32.00 -17.72 -1.96
N SER A 625 -32.85 -16.89 -1.42
CA SER A 625 -32.95 -15.45 -1.71
C SER A 625 -32.08 -14.58 -0.79
N GLY A 626 -31.34 -15.16 0.11
CA GLY A 626 -30.48 -14.47 1.07
C GLY A 626 -29.39 -15.36 1.58
N ILE A 627 -28.52 -14.84 2.41
CA ILE A 627 -27.53 -15.63 3.12
C ILE A 627 -28.25 -16.33 4.26
N ALA A 628 -28.22 -17.65 4.23
CA ALA A 628 -28.77 -18.51 5.27
C ALA A 628 -27.76 -19.60 5.60
N ALA A 629 -27.94 -20.36 6.68
CA ALA A 629 -27.04 -21.43 7.08
C ALA A 629 -26.71 -22.40 5.95
N SER A 630 -27.71 -22.66 5.08
CA SER A 630 -27.59 -23.49 3.89
C SER A 630 -27.19 -22.72 2.63
N THR A 631 -26.89 -21.42 2.74
CA THR A 631 -26.61 -20.54 1.59
C THR A 631 -25.12 -20.51 1.31
N PHE A 632 -24.67 -21.53 0.62
CA PHE A 632 -23.32 -21.62 0.12
C PHE A 632 -23.26 -21.42 -1.39
N VAL A 633 -22.09 -21.04 -1.88
CA VAL A 633 -21.81 -21.07 -3.30
C VAL A 633 -21.94 -22.51 -3.78
N GLN A 634 -22.86 -22.77 -4.70
CA GLN A 634 -23.16 -24.14 -5.14
C GLN A 634 -22.06 -24.71 -6.02
N SER A 635 -21.69 -24.00 -7.07
CA SER A 635 -20.62 -24.45 -7.97
C SER A 635 -20.25 -23.39 -8.99
N PHE A 636 -19.06 -23.56 -9.57
CA PHE A 636 -18.74 -23.02 -10.88
C PHE A 636 -19.02 -24.09 -11.93
N SER A 637 -19.59 -23.72 -13.07
CA SER A 637 -19.78 -24.55 -14.23
C SER A 637 -19.04 -23.97 -15.42
N ASP A 638 -18.53 -24.84 -16.28
CA ASP A 638 -17.94 -24.43 -17.54
C ASP A 638 -18.98 -24.12 -18.61
N THR A 639 -20.25 -24.34 -18.33
CA THR A 639 -21.34 -24.03 -19.24
C THR A 639 -21.51 -22.53 -19.33
N ALA A 640 -21.41 -21.99 -20.53
CA ALA A 640 -21.77 -20.63 -20.80
C ALA A 640 -23.30 -20.49 -20.67
N ALA A 641 -23.73 -19.79 -19.66
CA ALA A 641 -25.06 -19.16 -19.73
C ALA A 641 -24.81 -17.75 -20.28
N ALA A 642 -25.37 -17.46 -21.43
CA ALA A 642 -25.05 -16.24 -22.20
C ALA A 642 -25.29 -14.96 -21.39
N ASP A 643 -26.21 -14.98 -20.43
CA ASP A 643 -26.66 -13.82 -19.67
C ASP A 643 -26.26 -13.87 -18.18
N GLN A 644 -25.51 -14.87 -17.76
CA GLN A 644 -25.15 -14.97 -16.36
C GLN A 644 -23.76 -14.41 -16.10
N SER A 645 -23.70 -13.36 -15.29
CA SER A 645 -22.47 -12.99 -14.61
C SER A 645 -22.15 -14.09 -13.59
N LEU A 646 -21.01 -14.72 -13.74
CA LEU A 646 -20.54 -15.70 -12.77
C LEU A 646 -20.19 -15.10 -11.43
N LEU A 647 -19.88 -13.84 -11.43
CA LEU A 647 -19.45 -13.10 -10.27
C LEU A 647 -20.55 -12.12 -9.89
N THR A 648 -21.36 -12.49 -8.94
CA THR A 648 -22.24 -11.55 -8.26
C THR A 648 -21.42 -10.70 -7.29
N PRO A 649 -21.72 -9.41 -7.12
CA PRO A 649 -20.97 -8.57 -6.19
C PRO A 649 -21.01 -9.10 -4.77
N GLY A 650 -19.85 -9.50 -4.24
CA GLY A 650 -19.74 -10.03 -2.89
C GLY A 650 -18.41 -10.69 -2.59
N VAL A 651 -18.32 -11.24 -1.40
CA VAL A 651 -17.17 -11.99 -0.91
C VAL A 651 -17.53 -13.45 -0.82
N VAL A 652 -16.67 -14.33 -1.32
CA VAL A 652 -16.83 -15.78 -1.22
C VAL A 652 -15.64 -16.31 -0.42
N SER A 653 -15.91 -17.08 0.61
CA SER A 653 -14.87 -17.87 1.25
C SER A 653 -14.32 -18.85 0.23
N GLY A 654 -13.04 -18.70 -0.12
CA GLY A 654 -12.54 -19.25 -1.36
C GLY A 654 -11.63 -20.45 -1.23
N ASP A 655 -11.26 -20.90 -0.04
CA ASP A 655 -10.31 -22.02 0.11
C ASP A 655 -10.84 -23.30 -0.53
N GLY A 656 -12.10 -23.61 -0.30
CA GLY A 656 -12.76 -24.72 -0.95
C GLY A 656 -12.79 -24.60 -2.47
N LEU A 657 -12.91 -23.37 -3.00
CA LEU A 657 -12.90 -23.09 -4.42
C LEU A 657 -11.49 -23.19 -5.00
N ALA A 658 -10.52 -22.58 -4.34
CA ALA A 658 -9.14 -22.54 -4.77
C ALA A 658 -8.44 -23.90 -4.67
N GLY A 659 -8.82 -24.74 -3.74
CA GLY A 659 -8.29 -26.08 -3.56
C GLY A 659 -8.64 -27.07 -4.67
N ALA A 660 -9.53 -26.69 -5.59
CA ALA A 660 -9.95 -27.55 -6.69
C ALA A 660 -8.97 -27.58 -7.87
N SER A 661 -8.97 -28.68 -8.59
CA SER A 661 -8.33 -28.75 -9.91
C SER A 661 -8.99 -27.79 -10.93
N SER A 662 -10.25 -27.55 -10.73
CA SER A 662 -11.05 -26.51 -11.37
C SER A 662 -11.98 -25.94 -10.31
N TRP A 663 -12.66 -24.85 -10.60
CA TRP A 663 -13.67 -24.26 -9.71
C TRP A 663 -14.96 -25.08 -9.60
N LEU A 664 -15.10 -26.12 -10.42
CA LEU A 664 -16.29 -26.97 -10.46
C LEU A 664 -16.46 -27.73 -9.15
N GLY A 665 -17.70 -27.76 -8.69
CA GLY A 665 -18.09 -28.59 -7.52
C GLY A 665 -17.58 -28.07 -6.18
N LYS A 666 -17.08 -26.84 -6.14
CA LYS A 666 -16.64 -26.22 -4.89
C LYS A 666 -17.70 -25.27 -4.35
N THR A 667 -17.76 -25.22 -3.05
CA THR A 667 -18.72 -24.41 -2.31
C THR A 667 -17.99 -23.40 -1.44
N GLY A 668 -18.67 -22.35 -1.05
CA GLY A 668 -18.16 -21.35 -0.12
C GLY A 668 -19.28 -20.41 0.32
N ALA A 669 -19.08 -19.72 1.40
CA ALA A 669 -20.00 -18.69 1.86
C ALA A 669 -19.88 -17.43 1.02
N PHE A 670 -20.97 -16.77 0.76
CA PHE A 670 -21.02 -15.53 -0.01
C PHE A 670 -21.69 -14.41 0.78
N ILE A 671 -21.06 -13.25 0.79
CA ILE A 671 -21.58 -12.05 1.42
C ILE A 671 -21.61 -10.94 0.39
N PRO A 672 -22.77 -10.36 0.09
CA PRO A 672 -22.89 -9.29 -0.85
C PRO A 672 -22.06 -8.05 -0.42
N VAL A 673 -21.35 -7.44 -1.36
CA VAL A 673 -20.59 -6.21 -1.10
C VAL A 673 -21.48 -5.06 -0.59
N PRO A 674 -22.72 -4.87 -1.04
CA PRO A 674 -23.61 -3.88 -0.44
C PRO A 674 -23.86 -4.08 1.06
N THR A 675 -23.98 -5.32 1.50
CA THR A 675 -24.14 -5.67 2.92
C THR A 675 -22.86 -5.32 3.68
N LEU A 676 -21.71 -5.76 3.17
CA LEU A 676 -20.40 -5.44 3.74
C LEU A 676 -20.18 -3.93 3.81
N SER A 677 -20.54 -3.19 2.77
CA SER A 677 -20.46 -1.72 2.75
C SER A 677 -21.37 -1.06 3.78
N GLY A 678 -22.56 -1.61 3.97
CA GLY A 678 -23.51 -1.13 4.97
C GLY A 678 -22.95 -1.24 6.39
N TRP A 679 -22.32 -2.36 6.70
CA TRP A 679 -21.68 -2.57 7.99
C TRP A 679 -20.53 -1.58 8.25
N LEU A 680 -19.73 -1.29 7.24
CA LEU A 680 -18.63 -0.34 7.35
C LEU A 680 -19.09 1.11 7.54
N VAL A 681 -20.18 1.50 6.90
CA VAL A 681 -20.75 2.84 7.04
C VAL A 681 -21.38 3.05 8.42
N SER A 682 -21.92 2.00 9.02
CA SER A 682 -22.49 2.04 10.38
C SER A 682 -21.43 2.01 11.51
N GLY A 683 -20.13 1.99 11.14
CA GLY A 683 -19.04 1.84 12.12
C GLY A 683 -18.79 0.40 12.50
N SER A 684 -19.58 -0.52 12.00
CA SER A 684 -19.36 -1.95 12.08
C SER A 684 -18.38 -2.36 10.98
N GLY A 685 -17.32 -3.04 11.33
CA GLY A 685 -16.21 -3.34 10.42
C GLY A 685 -15.94 -4.81 10.25
N LEU A 686 -15.32 -5.14 9.13
CA LEU A 686 -14.60 -6.38 9.00
C LEU A 686 -13.26 -6.20 9.72
N VAL A 687 -13.02 -6.94 10.76
CA VAL A 687 -11.72 -6.97 11.44
C VAL A 687 -10.91 -8.11 10.86
N LEU A 688 -9.78 -7.78 10.24
CA LEU A 688 -8.80 -8.73 9.79
C LEU A 688 -7.69 -8.80 10.84
N SER A 689 -7.62 -9.88 11.58
CA SER A 689 -6.50 -10.17 12.45
C SER A 689 -5.38 -10.92 11.70
N GLU A 690 -4.25 -11.13 12.36
CA GLU A 690 -3.07 -11.76 11.74
C GLU A 690 -3.41 -13.03 10.96
N GLY A 691 -3.15 -12.98 9.66
CA GLY A 691 -3.51 -14.04 8.74
C GLY A 691 -4.99 -14.04 8.49
N LEU A 692 -5.34 -13.40 7.49
CA LEU A 692 -6.68 -13.21 6.99
C LEU A 692 -7.78 -13.96 7.74
N VAL A 693 -8.77 -13.23 8.06
CA VAL A 693 -10.00 -13.68 8.71
C VAL A 693 -10.81 -14.68 7.90
N LEU A 694 -10.25 -15.33 6.99
CA LEU A 694 -10.84 -16.49 6.34
C LEU A 694 -10.18 -17.77 6.79
N SER A 695 -9.54 -17.75 7.94
CA SER A 695 -9.02 -18.97 8.57
C SER A 695 -8.43 -18.67 9.93
N GLU A 696 -8.67 -19.53 10.86
CA GLU A 696 -7.97 -19.67 12.12
C GLU A 696 -7.85 -18.36 12.93
N GLY A 697 -8.90 -17.94 13.53
CA GLY A 697 -8.81 -16.88 14.51
C GLY A 697 -10.12 -16.28 14.87
N LEU A 698 -10.15 -15.74 16.03
CA LEU A 698 -11.28 -15.03 16.57
C LEU A 698 -11.43 -13.68 15.94
N VAL A 699 -12.58 -13.36 15.46
CA VAL A 699 -12.91 -12.00 15.08
C VAL A 699 -14.16 -11.55 15.80
N LEU A 700 -13.99 -10.50 16.53
CA LEU A 700 -15.07 -9.75 17.11
C LEU A 700 -15.26 -8.48 16.31
N SER A 701 -16.36 -8.35 15.66
CA SER A 701 -16.75 -7.09 15.06
C SER A 701 -18.26 -6.92 15.14
N GLU A 702 -18.68 -5.69 15.21
CA GLU A 702 -20.05 -5.32 14.93
C GLU A 702 -20.37 -5.54 13.43
N GLY A 703 -19.96 -6.61 12.84
CA GLY A 703 -20.12 -6.88 11.43
C GLY A 703 -19.98 -8.35 11.14
N LEU A 704 -19.15 -8.65 10.18
CA LEU A 704 -18.94 -10.00 9.71
C LEU A 704 -17.81 -10.69 10.44
N VAL A 705 -18.08 -11.89 10.92
CA VAL A 705 -17.05 -12.82 11.38
C VAL A 705 -17.00 -13.98 10.40
N LEU A 706 -15.87 -14.19 9.77
CA LEU A 706 -15.58 -15.29 8.87
C LEU A 706 -14.40 -16.08 9.41
N SER A 707 -14.58 -17.35 9.62
CA SER A 707 -13.53 -18.23 10.12
C SER A 707 -13.68 -19.62 9.55
N GLU A 708 -12.57 -20.21 9.09
CA GLU A 708 -12.48 -21.66 8.88
C GLU A 708 -12.02 -22.31 10.18
N GLY A 709 -12.84 -22.82 10.91
CA GLY A 709 -12.56 -23.37 12.21
C GLY A 709 -13.45 -22.69 13.20
N LEU A 710 -12.93 -22.43 14.32
CA LEU A 710 -13.68 -21.99 15.44
C LEU A 710 -13.79 -20.49 15.47
N VAL A 711 -14.97 -19.95 15.36
CA VAL A 711 -15.24 -18.66 15.90
C VAL A 711 -15.43 -18.86 17.39
N LEU A 712 -14.34 -18.83 18.10
CA LEU A 712 -14.36 -18.87 19.54
C LEU A 712 -13.91 -17.56 20.08
N SER A 713 -14.73 -17.05 20.89
CA SER A 713 -14.27 -16.22 21.95
C SER A 713 -14.45 -17.01 23.26
N GLU A 714 -13.43 -16.93 24.10
CA GLU A 714 -13.63 -17.20 25.52
C GLU A 714 -14.58 -16.16 26.11
N GLY A 715 -15.68 -15.93 25.49
CA GLY A 715 -16.63 -14.92 25.87
C GLY A 715 -17.72 -14.88 24.85
N LEU A 716 -18.10 -13.71 24.53
CA LEU A 716 -19.26 -13.36 23.78
C LEU A 716 -18.87 -13.05 22.34
N VAL A 717 -19.44 -13.75 21.41
CA VAL A 717 -19.50 -13.28 20.03
C VAL A 717 -20.71 -12.37 19.95
N LEU A 718 -20.46 -11.10 19.89
CA LEU A 718 -21.49 -10.10 19.68
C LEU A 718 -21.34 -9.59 18.26
N SER A 719 -22.30 -9.90 17.45
CA SER A 719 -22.39 -9.38 16.10
C SER A 719 -23.83 -8.95 15.85
N GLU A 720 -24.03 -7.73 15.45
CA GLU A 720 -25.29 -7.30 14.85
C GLU A 720 -25.41 -7.77 13.40
N GLY A 721 -24.51 -8.64 12.94
CA GLY A 721 -24.44 -9.13 11.60
C GLY A 721 -24.42 -10.65 11.50
N LEU A 722 -23.59 -11.16 10.63
CA LEU A 722 -23.49 -12.55 10.27
C LEU A 722 -22.24 -13.19 10.84
N VAL A 723 -22.39 -14.30 11.50
CA VAL A 723 -21.30 -15.19 11.93
C VAL A 723 -21.31 -16.42 11.06
N LEU A 724 -20.23 -16.68 10.34
CA LEU A 724 -20.06 -17.86 9.48
C LEU A 724 -18.83 -18.63 9.94
N SER A 725 -19.02 -19.90 10.22
CA SER A 725 -17.96 -20.83 10.60
C SER A 725 -18.21 -22.19 10.01
N GLU A 726 -17.21 -22.84 9.41
CA GLU A 726 -17.26 -24.26 9.07
C GLU A 726 -16.91 -25.16 10.26
N GLY A 727 -16.82 -24.62 11.41
CA GLY A 727 -16.66 -25.34 12.65
C GLY A 727 -17.76 -24.97 13.61
N LEU A 728 -17.49 -25.21 14.84
CA LEU A 728 -18.38 -24.89 15.92
C LEU A 728 -18.32 -23.40 16.24
N VAL A 729 -19.43 -22.73 16.20
CA VAL A 729 -19.58 -21.46 16.89
C VAL A 729 -19.87 -21.79 18.34
N LEU A 730 -18.83 -21.91 19.12
CA LEU A 730 -18.96 -22.07 20.56
C LEU A 730 -18.45 -20.84 21.27
N SER A 731 -19.30 -20.23 21.97
CA SER A 731 -18.88 -19.52 23.13
C SER A 731 -19.38 -20.29 24.35
N GLU A 732 -18.55 -20.51 25.33
CA GLU A 732 -19.04 -20.88 26.67
C GLU A 732 -19.91 -19.77 27.24
N GLY A 733 -20.13 -18.71 26.50
CA GLY A 733 -21.02 -17.61 26.74
C GLY A 733 -22.21 -17.63 25.82
N LEU A 734 -22.70 -16.47 25.55
CA LEU A 734 -23.87 -16.20 24.75
C LEU A 734 -23.46 -15.72 23.37
N VAL A 735 -23.95 -16.37 22.34
CA VAL A 735 -23.92 -15.80 21.00
C VAL A 735 -25.19 -14.98 20.83
N LEU A 736 -25.02 -13.67 20.83
CA LEU A 736 -26.10 -12.73 20.58
C LEU A 736 -25.86 -12.12 19.20
N SER A 737 -26.71 -12.46 18.27
CA SER A 737 -26.77 -11.84 16.96
C SER A 737 -28.22 -11.41 16.71
N GLU A 738 -28.43 -10.16 16.39
CA GLU A 738 -29.69 -9.73 15.79
C GLU A 738 -29.79 -10.16 14.31
N GLY A 739 -28.71 -10.77 13.77
CA GLY A 739 -28.65 -11.37 12.45
C GLY A 739 -28.68 -12.89 12.52
N LEU A 740 -27.91 -13.50 11.64
CA LEU A 740 -27.89 -14.95 11.44
C LEU A 740 -26.58 -15.54 11.94
N VAL A 741 -26.68 -16.55 12.80
CA VAL A 741 -25.55 -17.36 13.24
C VAL A 741 -25.57 -18.66 12.46
N LEU A 742 -24.50 -18.94 11.71
CA LEU A 742 -24.36 -20.14 10.92
C LEU A 742 -23.10 -20.88 11.37
N GLY A 743 -23.33 -21.99 12.01
CA GLY A 743 -22.31 -22.97 12.38
C GLY A 743 -22.93 -24.31 12.53
N GLU A 744 -22.20 -25.39 12.22
CA GLU A 744 -22.62 -26.72 12.62
C GLU A 744 -22.14 -26.98 14.05
N PRO A 745 -22.92 -27.66 14.90
CA PRO A 745 -22.58 -27.91 16.29
C PRO A 745 -21.37 -28.82 16.47
#